data_0b8478c8de0f07b60d99604ed0e61d15
#
_entry.id   0b8478c8de0f07b60d99604ed0e61d15
#
_cell.length_a   1.000
_cell.length_b   1.000
_cell.length_c   1.000
_cell.angle_alpha   90.00
_cell.angle_beta   90.00
_cell.angle_gamma   90.00
#
_symmetry.space_group_name_H-M   'P 1'
#
loop_
_entity.id
_entity.type
_entity.pdbx_description
1 polymer ?
#
loop_
_entity_poly.entity_id
_entity_poly.type
_entity_poly.pdbx_seq_one_letter_code
_entity_poly.pdbx_strand_id
1 'polypeptide(L)'
;MRLFGYYAAHALWNQIRKLCRTWVVVFILVCALGGGLIGVGVAMLEDKAEENSTDTIEDQLDKEPIDPAEMAQRLELIAGGAILALFVYEALSAEKNGSAIFQPADVALLFPSPMKPQGVLMFRLGTQIGMAVFAGLYMLLQLPNLTVNLGLGLVPALSLILLFALTVLFGKLVQLTLYLLGSNHARVRRGIRPAVYALLALLLAAYLAAWRRGDGDALATAKALFNAPATRWIPVWGWLKGLVAFACEGRLTPFLVCFGLLLAVIVLLVWAIGRMKVDFYEDAMAKSEETAELQREVRENGMLGRRGTKAEHADTVRRDGLRHGWGASVFFHKTLYNRFRFARFGFLTKTTVTYLLAAAGASLLAQTALDDRTLLYPSLAIAALAFFRALGNPLASDIRMELFRSVPESPWKKMGWSLLGGSVCCLLDALPGLLLACLLQMTSPWPLPAWLLLILSVDFYATVVAAFIDLSIPSSTGETVKQLLKMLFIYFGLVPDAALVAYGIVTEQAVPFLLIAAAVNIALGLVFFGVAPLLLSGRSAPRIEPANHSAETLRAARRAFSRAWLALFVALAGGSLVQIAALIVVRGAFPELLASESAVWLLTFAPLYLIAVPACCLVLKKLPAVRRESHPWPVWRLLRLIPIAVFLMYAGNIMGSLLQMLLGSVDPIKSYAVADSVWLKTLFLAVLAPCIEEFLFRRSLIDRLSVYGEALSVVVSALAFGLFHGNLSQFFYAFFLGLLFGYVYLRTGRLRYTIALHVGINSLGSLVGPALLERAQLETLVAGAVPDAWTLAFLAYAALLLATAIFGLVQLCIAMHGRVYISAPLELPREKRLPVAFGNVGMLLFLLASLALVVSTIVT
;
A
#
# COMPACT_ATOMS: atom_id res chain seq x y z
N MET A 1 19.73 26.37 -22.61
CA MET A 1 19.25 26.56 -21.23
C MET A 1 17.72 26.80 -21.16
N ARG A 2 17.19 27.86 -21.81
CA ARG A 2 15.74 28.17 -21.76
C ARG A 2 14.82 27.04 -22.26
N LEU A 3 15.21 26.31 -23.33
CA LEU A 3 14.44 25.19 -23.88
C LEU A 3 14.39 23.99 -22.91
N PHE A 4 15.50 23.70 -22.23
CA PHE A 4 15.54 22.65 -21.19
C PHE A 4 14.69 23.01 -19.98
N GLY A 5 14.75 24.28 -19.53
CA GLY A 5 13.89 24.76 -18.46
C GLY A 5 12.40 24.64 -18.80
N TYR A 6 12.04 25.01 -20.03
CA TYR A 6 10.68 24.86 -20.53
C TYR A 6 10.24 23.38 -20.58
N TYR A 7 11.09 22.51 -21.13
CA TYR A 7 10.80 21.07 -21.23
C TYR A 7 10.75 20.40 -19.86
N ALA A 8 11.67 20.74 -18.95
CA ALA A 8 11.68 20.26 -17.58
C ALA A 8 10.43 20.69 -16.81
N ALA A 9 10.05 21.97 -16.91
CA ALA A 9 8.84 22.50 -16.28
C ALA A 9 7.57 21.83 -16.81
N HIS A 10 7.49 21.62 -18.12
CA HIS A 10 6.34 20.92 -18.73
C HIS A 10 6.33 19.40 -18.44
N ALA A 11 7.49 18.74 -18.40
CA ALA A 11 7.60 17.35 -18.01
C ALA A 11 7.21 17.17 -16.53
N LEU A 12 7.71 18.03 -15.64
CA LEU A 12 7.33 18.05 -14.23
C LEU A 12 5.83 18.36 -14.07
N TRP A 13 5.32 19.39 -14.76
CA TRP A 13 3.90 19.72 -14.76
C TRP A 13 3.01 18.59 -15.27
N ASN A 14 3.44 17.90 -16.33
CA ASN A 14 2.72 16.75 -16.85
C ASN A 14 2.81 15.54 -15.90
N GLN A 15 3.91 15.35 -15.18
CA GLN A 15 4.02 14.32 -14.13
C GLN A 15 3.13 14.68 -12.93
N ILE A 16 3.19 15.92 -12.44
CA ILE A 16 2.27 16.41 -11.39
C ILE A 16 0.83 16.29 -11.85
N ARG A 17 0.53 16.66 -13.10
CA ARG A 17 -0.81 16.52 -13.67
C ARG A 17 -1.27 15.08 -13.84
N LYS A 18 -0.36 14.13 -14.11
CA LYS A 18 -0.63 12.68 -14.10
C LYS A 18 -0.84 12.18 -12.67
N LEU A 19 -0.01 12.58 -11.72
CA LEU A 19 -0.15 12.29 -10.30
C LEU A 19 -1.47 12.87 -9.76
N CYS A 20 -1.78 14.13 -10.05
CA CYS A 20 -3.04 14.76 -9.67
C CYS A 20 -4.28 14.16 -10.39
N ARG A 21 -4.11 13.49 -11.52
CA ARG A 21 -5.18 12.71 -12.17
C ARG A 21 -5.43 11.35 -11.48
N THR A 22 -4.47 10.85 -10.72
CA THR A 22 -4.61 9.63 -9.92
C THR A 22 -4.87 10.05 -8.48
N TRP A 23 -6.12 10.42 -8.18
CA TRP A 23 -6.57 10.92 -6.87
C TRP A 23 -6.12 10.06 -5.68
N VAL A 24 -5.99 8.75 -5.88
CA VAL A 24 -5.44 7.83 -4.88
C VAL A 24 -3.99 8.19 -4.54
N VAL A 25 -3.19 8.57 -5.52
CA VAL A 25 -1.78 8.97 -5.29
C VAL A 25 -1.71 10.34 -4.62
N VAL A 26 -2.59 11.29 -4.98
CA VAL A 26 -2.69 12.59 -4.31
C VAL A 26 -3.16 12.42 -2.86
N PHE A 27 -4.14 11.57 -2.65
CA PHE A 27 -4.64 11.24 -1.31
C PHE A 27 -3.55 10.57 -0.46
N ILE A 28 -2.86 9.57 -1.01
CA ILE A 28 -1.71 8.93 -0.35
C ILE A 28 -0.60 9.97 -0.07
N LEU A 29 -0.27 10.86 -1.02
CA LEU A 29 0.73 11.91 -0.85
C LEU A 29 0.34 12.94 0.21
N VAL A 30 -0.93 13.32 0.26
CA VAL A 30 -1.45 14.28 1.24
C VAL A 30 -1.51 13.65 2.63
N CYS A 31 -1.98 12.40 2.74
CA CYS A 31 -1.91 11.65 4.01
C CYS A 31 -0.46 11.43 4.43
N ALA A 32 0.41 11.21 3.47
CA ALA A 32 1.82 11.02 3.63
C ALA A 32 2.53 12.25 4.20
N LEU A 33 2.37 13.37 3.55
CA LEU A 33 2.97 14.65 3.97
C LEU A 33 2.32 15.15 5.27
N GLY A 34 1.01 14.99 5.42
CA GLY A 34 0.28 15.32 6.64
C GLY A 34 0.76 14.47 7.83
N GLY A 35 0.84 13.16 7.68
CA GLY A 35 1.33 12.25 8.71
C GLY A 35 2.79 12.51 9.10
N GLY A 36 3.67 12.79 8.12
CA GLY A 36 5.06 13.15 8.38
C GLY A 36 5.20 14.46 9.15
N LEU A 37 4.42 15.50 8.80
CA LEU A 37 4.42 16.78 9.52
C LEU A 37 3.84 16.67 10.93
N ILE A 38 2.83 15.82 11.12
CA ILE A 38 2.24 15.54 12.44
C ILE A 38 3.21 14.74 13.28
N GLY A 39 3.90 13.73 12.74
CA GLY A 39 4.93 12.98 13.45
C GLY A 39 6.08 13.86 13.93
N VAL A 40 6.50 14.86 13.13
CA VAL A 40 7.46 15.89 13.57
C VAL A 40 6.88 16.73 14.69
N GLY A 41 5.61 17.13 14.59
CA GLY A 41 4.93 17.93 15.62
C GLY A 41 4.78 17.19 16.94
N VAL A 42 4.42 15.91 16.91
CA VAL A 42 4.31 15.04 18.09
C VAL A 42 5.68 14.81 18.72
N ALA A 43 6.70 14.46 17.94
CA ALA A 43 8.06 14.28 18.47
C ALA A 43 8.63 15.57 19.10
N MET A 44 8.31 16.75 18.54
CA MET A 44 8.70 18.03 19.14
C MET A 44 7.91 18.39 20.41
N LEU A 45 6.71 17.84 20.58
CA LEU A 45 5.88 18.04 21.78
C LEU A 45 6.27 17.05 22.88
N GLU A 46 6.66 15.84 22.54
CA GLU A 46 7.18 14.83 23.47
C GLU A 46 8.53 15.26 24.05
N ASP A 47 9.49 15.75 23.24
CA ASP A 47 10.73 16.35 23.72
C ASP A 47 10.50 17.49 24.75
N LYS A 48 9.44 18.30 24.54
CA LYS A 48 9.06 19.36 25.50
C LYS A 48 8.30 18.86 26.71
N ALA A 49 7.59 17.74 26.60
CA ALA A 49 6.84 17.15 27.70
C ALA A 49 7.75 16.37 28.64
N GLU A 50 8.79 15.70 28.14
CA GLU A 50 9.85 15.08 28.97
C GLU A 50 10.66 16.11 29.74
N GLU A 51 10.85 17.33 29.22
CA GLU A 51 11.51 18.44 29.91
C GLU A 51 10.66 18.98 31.10
N ASN A 52 9.35 18.72 31.13
CA ASN A 52 8.41 19.28 32.11
C ASN A 52 7.71 18.25 33.04
N SER A 53 7.91 16.96 32.87
CA SER A 53 7.28 15.93 33.71
C SER A 53 8.28 15.09 34.47
N THR A 54 8.67 15.56 35.66
CA THR A 54 9.01 14.70 36.78
C THR A 54 7.68 14.31 37.45
N ASP A 55 7.34 13.07 37.32
CA ASP A 55 6.42 12.22 38.03
C ASP A 55 5.30 11.57 37.19
N THR A 56 5.19 10.27 37.43
CA THR A 56 4.06 9.38 37.18
C THR A 56 3.81 8.91 35.73
N ILE A 57 4.61 7.97 35.22
CA ILE A 57 4.18 6.77 34.44
C ILE A 57 5.23 5.68 34.64
N GLU A 58 5.31 5.09 35.80
CA GLU A 58 6.25 4.00 36.15
C GLU A 58 5.58 2.61 36.12
N ASP A 59 4.59 2.37 35.28
CA ASP A 59 3.94 1.05 35.34
C ASP A 59 3.36 0.55 34.02
N GLN A 60 4.07 0.73 32.89
CA GLN A 60 3.74 -0.06 31.68
C GLN A 60 4.97 -0.21 30.77
N LEU A 61 5.46 -1.44 30.67
CA LEU A 61 6.53 -1.99 29.84
C LEU A 61 7.91 -2.00 30.47
N ASP A 62 8.23 -3.08 31.21
CA ASP A 62 9.57 -3.61 31.44
C ASP A 62 10.27 -4.02 30.13
N LYS A 63 10.56 -3.03 29.28
CA LYS A 63 11.64 -3.11 28.32
C LYS A 63 12.67 -2.11 28.79
N GLU A 64 13.76 -2.61 29.35
CA GLU A 64 14.96 -1.78 29.56
C GLU A 64 15.19 -0.98 28.27
N PRO A 65 15.26 0.37 28.34
CA PRO A 65 15.55 1.18 27.17
C PRO A 65 16.87 0.71 26.59
N ILE A 66 16.87 0.29 25.32
CA ILE A 66 18.09 -0.14 24.64
C ILE A 66 19.07 1.02 24.73
N ASP A 67 20.28 0.76 25.26
CA ASP A 67 21.32 1.78 25.37
C ASP A 67 21.47 2.53 24.02
N PRO A 68 21.34 3.86 23.97
CA PRO A 68 21.47 4.64 22.75
C PRO A 68 22.75 4.34 21.96
N ALA A 69 23.84 3.97 22.66
CA ALA A 69 25.09 3.57 22.03
C ALA A 69 24.99 2.21 21.34
N GLU A 70 24.26 1.28 21.90
CA GLU A 70 24.03 -0.03 21.28
C GLU A 70 23.09 0.08 20.07
N MET A 71 22.04 0.89 20.17
CA MET A 71 21.15 1.21 19.06
C MET A 71 21.91 1.85 17.89
N ALA A 72 22.79 2.82 18.18
CA ALA A 72 23.63 3.45 17.17
C ALA A 72 24.52 2.42 16.44
N GLN A 73 25.13 1.48 17.16
CA GLN A 73 25.97 0.43 16.56
C GLN A 73 25.15 -0.55 15.69
N ARG A 74 23.95 -0.92 16.14
CA ARG A 74 23.04 -1.77 15.35
C ARG A 74 22.61 -1.07 14.06
N LEU A 75 22.19 0.17 14.15
CA LEU A 75 21.78 0.98 12.98
C LEU A 75 22.94 1.20 12.00
N GLU A 76 24.15 1.47 12.49
CA GLU A 76 25.35 1.63 11.66
C GLU A 76 25.67 0.37 10.86
N LEU A 77 25.58 -0.82 11.49
CA LEU A 77 25.83 -2.09 10.82
C LEU A 77 24.79 -2.37 9.72
N ILE A 78 23.50 -2.18 10.04
CA ILE A 78 22.39 -2.39 9.10
C ILE A 78 22.51 -1.41 7.92
N ALA A 79 22.74 -0.13 8.21
CA ALA A 79 22.92 0.89 7.19
C ALA A 79 24.12 0.58 6.30
N GLY A 80 25.27 0.22 6.89
CA GLY A 80 26.47 -0.14 6.14
C GLY A 80 26.26 -1.32 5.20
N GLY A 81 25.57 -2.36 5.66
CA GLY A 81 25.21 -3.53 4.85
C GLY A 81 24.23 -3.18 3.71
N ALA A 82 23.19 -2.40 4.00
CA ALA A 82 22.20 -1.98 3.01
C ALA A 82 22.82 -1.10 1.90
N ILE A 83 23.68 -0.14 2.28
CA ILE A 83 24.41 0.72 1.33
C ILE A 83 25.30 -0.12 0.42
N LEU A 84 26.06 -1.05 0.98
CA LEU A 84 26.95 -1.95 0.23
C LEU A 84 26.14 -2.81 -0.76
N ALA A 85 25.06 -3.41 -0.29
CA ALA A 85 24.20 -4.24 -1.13
C ALA A 85 23.62 -3.44 -2.31
N LEU A 86 23.16 -2.20 -2.06
CA LEU A 86 22.64 -1.33 -3.13
C LEU A 86 23.74 -0.94 -4.12
N PHE A 87 24.92 -0.58 -3.66
CA PHE A 87 26.03 -0.19 -4.54
C PHE A 87 26.51 -1.38 -5.41
N VAL A 88 26.58 -2.56 -4.84
CA VAL A 88 26.87 -3.81 -5.58
C VAL A 88 25.79 -4.04 -6.64
N TYR A 89 24.51 -3.92 -6.27
CA TYR A 89 23.40 -4.08 -7.21
C TYR A 89 23.48 -3.06 -8.37
N GLU A 90 23.69 -1.78 -8.08
CA GLU A 90 23.78 -0.73 -9.10
C GLU A 90 25.02 -0.88 -9.99
N ALA A 91 26.15 -1.28 -9.42
CA ALA A 91 27.36 -1.56 -10.18
C ALA A 91 27.17 -2.76 -11.14
N LEU A 92 26.59 -3.87 -10.68
CA LEU A 92 26.31 -5.04 -11.51
C LEU A 92 25.23 -4.77 -12.58
N SER A 93 24.31 -3.86 -12.31
CA SER A 93 23.27 -3.47 -13.24
C SER A 93 23.69 -2.40 -14.26
N ALA A 94 24.82 -1.72 -14.04
CA ALA A 94 25.29 -0.62 -14.88
C ALA A 94 25.44 -1.03 -16.36
N GLU A 95 25.98 -2.20 -16.63
CA GLU A 95 26.17 -2.71 -18.02
C GLU A 95 24.86 -2.92 -18.75
N LYS A 96 23.82 -3.40 -18.06
CA LYS A 96 22.54 -3.77 -18.70
C LYS A 96 21.50 -2.64 -18.70
N ASN A 97 21.50 -1.82 -17.68
CA ASN A 97 20.44 -0.86 -17.40
C ASN A 97 20.93 0.59 -17.41
N GLY A 98 22.22 0.85 -17.68
CA GLY A 98 22.74 2.21 -17.66
C GLY A 98 22.06 3.12 -18.68
N SER A 99 21.76 2.61 -19.89
CA SER A 99 21.02 3.35 -20.93
C SER A 99 19.52 3.51 -20.64
N ALA A 100 18.96 2.78 -19.65
CA ALA A 100 17.56 2.88 -19.26
C ALA A 100 17.19 4.22 -18.59
N ILE A 101 18.16 5.10 -18.35
CA ILE A 101 17.93 6.47 -17.92
C ILE A 101 17.15 7.29 -18.96
N PHE A 102 17.29 6.92 -20.27
CA PHE A 102 16.59 7.56 -21.37
C PHE A 102 15.22 6.91 -21.59
N GLN A 103 14.19 7.74 -21.73
CA GLN A 103 12.85 7.26 -22.06
C GLN A 103 12.60 7.27 -23.56
N PRO A 104 11.62 6.46 -24.09
CA PRO A 104 11.28 6.51 -25.51
C PRO A 104 10.95 7.91 -26.04
N ALA A 105 10.35 8.76 -25.20
CA ALA A 105 10.05 10.14 -25.55
C ALA A 105 11.32 11.00 -25.77
N ASP A 106 12.42 10.71 -25.07
CA ASP A 106 13.69 11.45 -25.24
C ASP A 106 14.35 11.09 -26.54
N VAL A 107 14.35 9.79 -26.85
CA VAL A 107 14.91 9.29 -28.12
C VAL A 107 14.12 9.88 -29.29
N ALA A 108 12.80 9.95 -29.22
CA ALA A 108 11.97 10.50 -30.28
C ALA A 108 12.05 12.03 -30.40
N LEU A 109 12.26 12.78 -29.32
CA LEU A 109 12.15 14.25 -29.29
C LEU A 109 13.50 14.97 -29.10
N LEU A 110 14.35 14.47 -28.17
CA LEU A 110 15.59 15.16 -27.81
C LEU A 110 16.77 14.73 -28.67
N PHE A 111 16.86 13.48 -29.11
CA PHE A 111 17.99 13.00 -29.91
C PHE A 111 18.02 13.61 -31.33
N PRO A 112 16.88 13.79 -32.05
CA PRO A 112 16.89 14.48 -33.33
C PRO A 112 17.09 16.00 -33.22
N SER A 113 16.99 16.55 -32.01
CA SER A 113 17.14 17.99 -31.81
C SER A 113 18.60 18.44 -31.93
N PRO A 114 18.89 19.71 -32.29
CA PRO A 114 20.25 20.21 -32.43
C PRO A 114 20.94 20.48 -31.08
N MET A 115 20.60 19.68 -30.06
CA MET A 115 21.16 19.78 -28.71
C MET A 115 22.42 18.94 -28.56
N LYS A 116 23.39 19.44 -27.79
CA LYS A 116 24.59 18.67 -27.48
C LYS A 116 24.22 17.43 -26.64
N PRO A 117 24.79 16.23 -26.93
CA PRO A 117 24.52 14.99 -26.18
C PRO A 117 24.66 15.17 -24.66
N GLN A 118 25.68 15.92 -24.21
CA GLN A 118 25.92 16.23 -22.81
C GLN A 118 24.73 16.99 -22.15
N GLY A 119 24.06 17.85 -22.93
CA GLY A 119 22.89 18.59 -22.45
C GLY A 119 21.71 17.65 -22.17
N VAL A 120 21.47 16.68 -23.04
CA VAL A 120 20.42 15.66 -22.86
C VAL A 120 20.74 14.78 -21.65
N LEU A 121 21.99 14.36 -21.50
CA LEU A 121 22.48 13.57 -20.37
C LEU A 121 22.28 14.33 -19.03
N MET A 122 22.69 15.61 -18.97
CA MET A 122 22.53 16.44 -17.78
C MET A 122 21.07 16.70 -17.41
N PHE A 123 20.19 16.85 -18.40
CA PHE A 123 18.76 16.95 -18.18
C PHE A 123 18.22 15.66 -17.51
N ARG A 124 18.62 14.49 -18.01
CA ARG A 124 18.20 13.21 -17.42
C ARG A 124 18.80 12.96 -16.04
N LEU A 125 20.04 13.32 -15.82
CA LEU A 125 20.64 13.28 -14.49
C LEU A 125 19.85 14.14 -13.50
N GLY A 126 19.45 15.36 -13.89
CA GLY A 126 18.60 16.21 -13.07
C GLY A 126 17.26 15.57 -12.69
N THR A 127 16.66 14.82 -13.62
CA THR A 127 15.42 14.07 -13.31
C THR A 127 15.65 12.92 -12.33
N GLN A 128 16.80 12.24 -12.36
CA GLN A 128 17.17 11.19 -11.40
C GLN A 128 17.42 11.76 -10.00
N ILE A 129 18.10 12.91 -9.92
CA ILE A 129 18.27 13.64 -8.65
C ILE A 129 16.89 14.00 -8.05
N GLY A 130 15.99 14.55 -8.87
CA GLY A 130 14.63 14.86 -8.44
C GLY A 130 13.86 13.63 -7.92
N MET A 131 14.02 12.48 -8.56
CA MET A 131 13.41 11.21 -8.11
C MET A 131 14.00 10.70 -6.79
N ALA A 132 15.31 10.85 -6.58
CA ALA A 132 15.95 10.46 -5.31
C ALA A 132 15.46 11.35 -4.14
N VAL A 133 15.34 12.66 -4.38
CA VAL A 133 14.76 13.59 -3.40
C VAL A 133 13.30 13.23 -3.11
N PHE A 134 12.51 12.91 -4.13
CA PHE A 134 11.12 12.49 -3.94
C PHE A 134 11.00 11.17 -3.15
N ALA A 135 11.90 10.22 -3.40
CA ALA A 135 11.96 8.99 -2.62
C ALA A 135 12.31 9.25 -1.14
N GLY A 136 13.23 10.22 -0.88
CA GLY A 136 13.52 10.68 0.48
C GLY A 136 12.31 11.30 1.17
N LEU A 137 11.56 12.16 0.46
CA LEU A 137 10.33 12.76 0.97
C LEU A 137 9.25 11.70 1.29
N TYR A 138 9.16 10.64 0.48
CA TYR A 138 8.27 9.51 0.77
C TYR A 138 8.65 8.79 2.08
N MET A 139 9.95 8.70 2.37
CA MET A 139 10.44 8.11 3.63
C MET A 139 10.12 8.95 4.88
N LEU A 140 9.75 10.22 4.76
CA LEU A 140 9.24 11.01 5.89
C LEU A 140 7.98 10.39 6.53
N LEU A 141 7.25 9.55 5.80
CA LEU A 141 6.13 8.76 6.33
C LEU A 141 6.53 7.78 7.41
N GLN A 142 7.79 7.34 7.40
CA GLN A 142 8.31 6.42 8.39
C GLN A 142 8.77 7.14 9.67
N LEU A 143 8.73 8.47 9.69
CA LEU A 143 9.21 9.24 10.83
C LEU A 143 8.50 8.88 12.15
N PRO A 144 7.16 8.77 12.23
CA PRO A 144 6.48 8.34 13.45
C PRO A 144 6.89 6.92 13.88
N ASN A 145 7.09 6.03 12.91
CA ASN A 145 7.52 4.67 13.19
C ASN A 145 8.95 4.61 13.75
N LEU A 146 9.84 5.47 13.24
CA LEU A 146 11.22 5.58 13.71
C LEU A 146 11.30 6.20 15.11
N THR A 147 10.46 7.21 15.39
CA THR A 147 10.50 7.91 16.69
C THR A 147 9.74 7.14 17.78
N VAL A 148 8.51 6.73 17.52
CA VAL A 148 7.65 6.09 18.53
C VAL A 148 7.96 4.61 18.72
N ASN A 149 8.04 3.83 17.62
CA ASN A 149 8.22 2.37 17.75
C ASN A 149 9.68 1.94 17.95
N LEU A 150 10.64 2.69 17.39
CA LEU A 150 12.07 2.41 17.54
C LEU A 150 12.74 3.28 18.61
N GLY A 151 12.03 4.22 19.23
CA GLY A 151 12.55 5.11 20.26
C GLY A 151 13.72 6.00 19.82
N LEU A 152 13.81 6.30 18.51
CA LEU A 152 14.88 7.16 17.99
C LEU A 152 14.51 8.63 18.20
N GLY A 153 15.46 9.42 18.69
CA GLY A 153 15.31 10.88 18.68
C GLY A 153 15.10 11.43 17.28
N LEU A 154 14.52 12.63 17.19
CA LEU A 154 14.17 13.25 15.90
C LEU A 154 15.38 13.40 14.94
N VAL A 155 16.55 13.79 15.46
CA VAL A 155 17.77 13.99 14.64
C VAL A 155 18.28 12.68 14.04
N PRO A 156 18.44 11.58 14.78
CA PRO A 156 18.75 10.26 14.24
C PRO A 156 17.72 9.77 13.19
N ALA A 157 16.43 9.94 13.46
CA ALA A 157 15.37 9.54 12.53
C ALA A 157 15.44 10.31 11.20
N LEU A 158 15.63 11.63 11.23
CA LEU A 158 15.84 12.45 10.04
C LEU A 158 17.14 12.10 9.32
N SER A 159 18.20 11.73 10.05
CA SER A 159 19.47 11.31 9.44
C SER A 159 19.33 9.99 8.67
N LEU A 160 18.49 9.05 9.12
CA LEU A 160 18.16 7.83 8.38
C LEU A 160 17.40 8.12 7.07
N ILE A 161 16.48 9.06 7.10
CA ILE A 161 15.74 9.49 5.90
C ILE A 161 16.71 10.15 4.90
N LEU A 162 17.58 11.02 5.39
CA LEU A 162 18.63 11.66 4.58
C LEU A 162 19.59 10.62 4.00
N LEU A 163 20.02 9.64 4.82
CA LEU A 163 20.85 8.52 4.39
C LEU A 163 20.20 7.78 3.24
N PHE A 164 18.92 7.43 3.35
CA PHE A 164 18.19 6.73 2.30
C PHE A 164 18.18 7.51 0.98
N ALA A 165 17.84 8.81 1.02
CA ALA A 165 17.84 9.67 -0.16
C ALA A 165 19.22 9.78 -0.82
N LEU A 166 20.27 9.99 -0.02
CA LEU A 166 21.64 10.06 -0.50
C LEU A 166 22.12 8.71 -1.05
N THR A 167 21.78 7.59 -0.41
CA THR A 167 22.18 6.25 -0.87
C THR A 167 21.57 5.94 -2.24
N VAL A 168 20.27 6.25 -2.44
CA VAL A 168 19.61 6.10 -3.75
C VAL A 168 20.27 6.99 -4.80
N LEU A 169 20.57 8.24 -4.46
CA LEU A 169 21.23 9.19 -5.37
C LEU A 169 22.63 8.69 -5.77
N PHE A 170 23.47 8.33 -4.79
CA PHE A 170 24.81 7.81 -5.06
C PHE A 170 24.77 6.51 -5.87
N GLY A 171 23.86 5.60 -5.57
CA GLY A 171 23.66 4.38 -6.35
C GLY A 171 23.43 4.68 -7.83
N LYS A 172 22.55 5.66 -8.14
CA LYS A 172 22.29 6.08 -9.52
C LYS A 172 23.48 6.82 -10.16
N LEU A 173 24.20 7.64 -9.43
CA LEU A 173 25.43 8.29 -9.93
C LEU A 173 26.52 7.27 -10.23
N VAL A 174 26.72 6.27 -9.37
CA VAL A 174 27.67 5.17 -9.61
C VAL A 174 27.25 4.36 -10.84
N GLN A 175 25.98 3.95 -10.93
CA GLN A 175 25.47 3.23 -12.09
C GLN A 175 25.73 3.97 -13.39
N LEU A 176 25.40 5.26 -13.45
CA LEU A 176 25.58 6.08 -14.64
C LEU A 176 27.06 6.27 -14.97
N THR A 177 27.90 6.56 -13.97
CA THR A 177 29.34 6.74 -14.18
C THR A 177 30.00 5.47 -14.73
N LEU A 178 29.69 4.31 -14.15
CA LEU A 178 30.20 3.02 -14.64
C LEU A 178 29.70 2.69 -16.04
N TYR A 179 28.44 3.00 -16.34
CA TYR A 179 27.91 2.85 -17.71
C TYR A 179 28.66 3.69 -18.73
N LEU A 180 28.82 5.00 -18.45
CA LEU A 180 29.52 5.91 -19.36
C LEU A 180 31.00 5.54 -19.55
N LEU A 181 31.69 5.12 -18.49
CA LEU A 181 33.08 4.63 -18.57
C LEU A 181 33.15 3.32 -19.37
N GLY A 182 32.17 2.43 -19.15
CA GLY A 182 32.09 1.15 -19.87
C GLY A 182 31.72 1.29 -21.34
N SER A 183 30.93 2.31 -21.71
CA SER A 183 30.59 2.64 -23.09
C SER A 183 31.81 3.10 -23.88
N ASN A 184 32.68 3.92 -23.27
CA ASN A 184 33.90 4.40 -23.89
C ASN A 184 35.02 3.34 -23.97
N HIS A 185 35.06 2.39 -23.02
CA HIS A 185 36.18 1.47 -22.88
C HIS A 185 35.70 0.02 -22.65
N ALA A 186 35.78 -0.82 -23.65
CA ALA A 186 35.37 -2.23 -23.56
C ALA A 186 36.11 -3.03 -22.47
N ARG A 187 37.33 -2.64 -22.10
CA ARG A 187 38.09 -3.26 -20.98
C ARG A 187 37.44 -2.94 -19.64
N VAL A 188 37.01 -1.70 -19.42
CA VAL A 188 36.31 -1.28 -18.19
C VAL A 188 35.00 -2.05 -18.06
N ARG A 189 34.21 -2.10 -19.13
CA ARG A 189 32.94 -2.84 -19.18
C ARG A 189 33.09 -4.30 -18.76
N ARG A 190 34.10 -5.01 -19.32
CA ARG A 190 34.40 -6.40 -18.95
C ARG A 190 34.95 -6.54 -17.53
N GLY A 191 35.59 -5.49 -16.98
CA GLY A 191 36.23 -5.49 -15.67
C GLY A 191 35.27 -5.24 -14.50
N ILE A 192 34.10 -4.62 -14.72
CA ILE A 192 33.18 -4.23 -13.64
C ILE A 192 32.75 -5.44 -12.80
N ARG A 193 32.25 -6.51 -13.41
CA ARG A 193 31.78 -7.69 -12.68
C ARG A 193 32.88 -8.40 -11.92
N PRO A 194 34.04 -8.73 -12.55
CA PRO A 194 35.15 -9.34 -11.79
C PRO A 194 35.64 -8.45 -10.65
N ALA A 195 35.69 -7.13 -10.83
CA ALA A 195 36.08 -6.22 -9.77
C ALA A 195 35.11 -6.22 -8.57
N VAL A 196 33.80 -6.22 -8.84
CA VAL A 196 32.78 -6.33 -7.78
C VAL A 196 32.87 -7.65 -7.06
N TYR A 197 33.04 -8.77 -7.80
CA TYR A 197 33.17 -10.09 -7.15
C TYR A 197 34.50 -10.22 -6.37
N ALA A 198 35.60 -9.64 -6.87
CA ALA A 198 36.86 -9.59 -6.15
C ALA A 198 36.74 -8.78 -4.85
N LEU A 199 36.05 -7.63 -4.89
CA LEU A 199 35.76 -6.83 -3.69
C LEU A 199 34.95 -7.62 -2.66
N LEU A 200 33.87 -8.30 -3.10
CA LEU A 200 33.05 -9.12 -2.22
C LEU A 200 33.84 -10.30 -1.62
N ALA A 201 34.68 -10.95 -2.43
CA ALA A 201 35.55 -12.02 -1.97
C ALA A 201 36.58 -11.53 -0.96
N LEU A 202 37.16 -10.33 -1.17
CA LEU A 202 38.08 -9.69 -0.23
C LEU A 202 37.41 -9.35 1.10
N LEU A 203 36.20 -8.78 1.06
CA LEU A 203 35.41 -8.47 2.26
C LEU A 203 35.04 -9.75 3.03
N LEU A 204 34.67 -10.81 2.33
CA LEU A 204 34.38 -12.10 2.93
C LEU A 204 35.65 -12.72 3.56
N ALA A 205 36.78 -12.66 2.85
CA ALA A 205 38.04 -13.17 3.37
C ALA A 205 38.49 -12.38 4.62
N ALA A 206 38.34 -11.05 4.60
CA ALA A 206 38.65 -10.21 5.76
C ALA A 206 37.76 -10.56 6.97
N TYR A 207 36.47 -10.76 6.70
CA TYR A 207 35.52 -11.19 7.73
C TYR A 207 35.86 -12.57 8.30
N LEU A 208 36.14 -13.56 7.47
CA LEU A 208 36.51 -14.91 7.88
C LEU A 208 37.84 -14.91 8.64
N ALA A 209 38.80 -14.08 8.26
CA ALA A 209 40.08 -13.93 8.96
C ALA A 209 39.89 -13.28 10.33
N ALA A 210 39.02 -12.30 10.45
CA ALA A 210 38.67 -11.68 11.72
C ALA A 210 37.91 -12.65 12.64
N TRP A 211 36.96 -13.38 12.08
CA TRP A 211 36.15 -14.38 12.80
C TRP A 211 37.01 -15.52 13.40
N ARG A 212 38.00 -15.98 12.64
CA ARG A 212 38.96 -17.01 13.14
C ARG A 212 39.90 -16.51 14.24
N ARG A 213 40.09 -15.19 14.37
CA ARG A 213 40.92 -14.56 15.39
C ARG A 213 40.17 -14.19 16.66
N GLY A 214 38.82 -14.09 16.55
CA GLY A 214 37.95 -13.77 17.65
C GLY A 214 37.38 -15.03 18.35
N ASP A 215 36.46 -14.79 19.29
CA ASP A 215 35.84 -15.82 20.14
C ASP A 215 34.79 -16.69 19.45
N GLY A 216 34.74 -16.67 18.11
CA GLY A 216 33.78 -17.45 17.31
C GLY A 216 32.37 -16.83 17.19
N ASP A 217 32.14 -15.67 17.81
CA ASP A 217 30.89 -14.94 17.62
C ASP A 217 30.91 -14.17 16.28
N ALA A 218 30.05 -14.61 15.38
CA ALA A 218 29.93 -14.03 14.05
C ALA A 218 29.46 -12.57 14.08
N LEU A 219 28.57 -12.22 15.02
CA LEU A 219 28.00 -10.89 15.13
C LEU A 219 29.01 -9.91 15.74
N ALA A 220 29.62 -10.27 16.86
CA ALA A 220 30.66 -9.46 17.48
C ALA A 220 31.79 -9.15 16.48
N THR A 221 32.18 -10.15 15.66
CA THR A 221 33.16 -9.98 14.60
C THR A 221 32.68 -9.02 13.52
N ALA A 222 31.41 -9.11 13.08
CA ALA A 222 30.84 -8.18 12.09
C ALA A 222 30.78 -6.75 12.64
N LYS A 223 30.30 -6.56 13.88
CA LYS A 223 30.32 -5.26 14.58
C LYS A 223 31.74 -4.70 14.68
N ALA A 224 32.70 -5.49 15.14
CA ALA A 224 34.09 -5.06 15.30
C ALA A 224 34.75 -4.65 13.97
N LEU A 225 34.44 -5.35 12.86
CA LEU A 225 35.02 -5.08 11.54
C LEU A 225 34.35 -3.90 10.85
N PHE A 226 33.00 -3.90 10.79
CA PHE A 226 32.25 -2.93 9.98
C PHE A 226 31.92 -1.63 10.73
N ASN A 227 31.87 -1.64 12.07
CA ASN A 227 31.62 -0.45 12.88
C ASN A 227 32.92 0.15 13.47
N ALA A 228 34.11 -0.38 13.10
CA ALA A 228 35.37 0.24 13.53
C ALA A 228 35.38 1.72 13.18
N PRO A 229 35.77 2.65 14.08
CA PRO A 229 35.72 4.10 13.85
C PRO A 229 36.44 4.55 12.58
N ALA A 230 37.50 3.84 12.18
CA ALA A 230 38.23 4.11 10.93
C ALA A 230 37.36 3.85 9.69
N THR A 231 36.40 2.89 9.75
CA THR A 231 35.53 2.57 8.60
C THR A 231 34.53 3.67 8.28
N ARG A 232 34.20 4.55 9.24
CA ARG A 232 33.33 5.71 9.03
C ARG A 232 33.95 6.74 8.09
N TRP A 233 35.30 6.72 7.90
CA TRP A 233 36.04 7.62 7.02
C TRP A 233 36.31 7.04 5.63
N ILE A 234 35.86 5.80 5.33
CA ILE A 234 35.93 5.26 3.97
C ILE A 234 35.08 6.13 3.03
N PRO A 235 35.66 6.62 1.89
CA PRO A 235 34.96 7.51 1.01
C PRO A 235 33.58 6.96 0.57
N VAL A 236 32.59 7.82 0.58
CA VAL A 236 31.18 7.57 0.23
C VAL A 236 30.51 6.56 1.16
N TRP A 237 30.91 5.30 1.18
CA TRP A 237 30.26 4.26 1.97
C TRP A 237 30.34 4.53 3.48
N GLY A 238 31.53 4.83 3.98
CA GLY A 238 31.76 5.15 5.39
C GLY A 238 31.12 6.47 5.81
N TRP A 239 31.20 7.49 4.96
CA TRP A 239 30.56 8.78 5.23
C TRP A 239 29.03 8.68 5.28
N LEU A 240 28.42 7.87 4.40
CA LEU A 240 26.97 7.64 4.41
C LEU A 240 26.54 6.99 5.73
N LYS A 241 27.16 5.86 6.14
CA LYS A 241 26.81 5.21 7.41
C LYS A 241 27.15 6.07 8.62
N GLY A 242 28.24 6.87 8.50
CA GLY A 242 28.69 7.81 9.52
C GLY A 242 27.66 8.90 9.82
N LEU A 243 26.84 9.34 8.86
CA LEU A 243 25.75 10.29 9.12
C LEU A 243 24.82 9.80 10.23
N VAL A 244 24.40 8.54 10.18
CA VAL A 244 23.50 7.97 11.20
C VAL A 244 24.22 7.74 12.53
N ALA A 245 25.43 7.17 12.48
CA ALA A 245 26.20 6.92 13.69
C ALA A 245 26.50 8.21 14.47
N PHE A 246 26.97 9.27 13.79
CA PHE A 246 27.24 10.57 14.42
C PHE A 246 25.98 11.30 14.88
N ALA A 247 24.84 11.12 14.18
CA ALA A 247 23.55 11.68 14.61
C ALA A 247 23.05 11.01 15.91
N CYS A 248 23.18 9.67 16.02
CA CYS A 248 22.85 8.95 17.24
C CYS A 248 23.79 9.30 18.41
N GLU A 249 25.08 9.53 18.12
CA GLU A 249 26.07 9.95 19.13
C GLU A 249 25.96 11.44 19.50
N GLY A 250 25.07 12.24 18.89
CA GLY A 250 24.95 13.68 19.10
C GLY A 250 26.16 14.52 18.61
N ARG A 251 27.03 13.95 17.79
CA ARG A 251 28.29 14.56 17.32
C ARG A 251 28.10 15.34 16.02
N LEU A 252 27.67 16.60 16.14
CA LEU A 252 27.33 17.45 14.99
C LEU A 252 28.52 17.75 14.04
N THR A 253 29.71 17.98 14.58
CA THR A 253 30.90 18.34 13.75
C THR A 253 31.25 17.25 12.74
N PRO A 254 31.51 15.97 13.11
CA PRO A 254 31.80 14.92 12.13
C PRO A 254 30.61 14.60 11.21
N PHE A 255 29.37 14.76 11.68
CA PHE A 255 28.18 14.66 10.84
C PHE A 255 28.23 15.68 9.68
N LEU A 256 28.45 16.97 9.97
CA LEU A 256 28.54 18.04 8.97
C LEU A 256 29.75 17.83 8.03
N VAL A 257 30.87 17.35 8.53
CA VAL A 257 32.02 17.02 7.68
C VAL A 257 31.68 15.91 6.69
N CYS A 258 31.11 14.79 7.15
CA CYS A 258 30.67 13.69 6.27
C CYS A 258 29.66 14.18 5.24
N PHE A 259 28.66 14.96 5.66
CA PHE A 259 27.66 15.52 4.77
C PHE A 259 28.26 16.45 3.71
N GLY A 260 29.17 17.34 4.12
CA GLY A 260 29.91 18.24 3.20
C GLY A 260 30.76 17.47 2.19
N LEU A 261 31.49 16.42 2.64
CA LEU A 261 32.25 15.54 1.75
C LEU A 261 31.37 14.81 0.74
N LEU A 262 30.22 14.32 1.17
CA LEU A 262 29.25 13.67 0.29
C LEU A 262 28.72 14.66 -0.77
N LEU A 263 28.37 15.87 -0.39
CA LEU A 263 27.97 16.92 -1.33
C LEU A 263 29.09 17.26 -2.32
N ALA A 264 30.34 17.37 -1.85
CA ALA A 264 31.48 17.62 -2.71
C ALA A 264 31.69 16.52 -3.76
N VAL A 265 31.54 15.23 -3.36
CA VAL A 265 31.61 14.11 -4.30
C VAL A 265 30.44 14.09 -5.28
N ILE A 266 29.22 14.42 -4.85
CA ILE A 266 28.08 14.56 -5.76
C ILE A 266 28.39 15.62 -6.84
N VAL A 267 28.83 16.81 -6.42
CA VAL A 267 29.19 17.89 -7.34
C VAL A 267 30.30 17.45 -8.30
N LEU A 268 31.33 16.80 -7.78
CA LEU A 268 32.46 16.28 -8.59
C LEU A 268 31.98 15.26 -9.62
N LEU A 269 31.14 14.28 -9.21
CA LEU A 269 30.61 13.27 -10.11
C LEU A 269 29.70 13.88 -11.20
N VAL A 270 28.81 14.79 -10.82
CA VAL A 270 27.94 15.52 -11.76
C VAL A 270 28.78 16.32 -12.76
N TRP A 271 29.80 17.00 -12.28
CA TRP A 271 30.73 17.76 -13.13
C TRP A 271 31.53 16.83 -14.07
N ALA A 272 32.05 15.70 -13.56
CA ALA A 272 32.79 14.73 -14.36
C ALA A 272 31.91 14.12 -15.46
N ILE A 273 30.66 13.69 -15.10
CA ILE A 273 29.66 13.17 -16.05
C ILE A 273 29.37 14.21 -17.14
N GLY A 274 29.20 15.49 -16.79
CA GLY A 274 28.96 16.58 -17.73
C GLY A 274 30.11 16.84 -18.72
N ARG A 275 31.34 16.44 -18.35
CA ARG A 275 32.52 16.58 -19.21
C ARG A 275 32.86 15.36 -20.04
N MET A 276 32.31 14.21 -19.72
CA MET A 276 32.54 12.97 -20.49
C MET A 276 31.97 13.11 -21.91
N LYS A 277 32.81 12.87 -22.90
CA LYS A 277 32.38 12.77 -24.29
C LYS A 277 32.11 11.30 -24.59
N VAL A 278 30.85 10.91 -24.56
CA VAL A 278 30.40 9.54 -24.74
C VAL A 278 29.34 9.50 -25.82
N ASP A 279 29.46 8.55 -26.74
CA ASP A 279 28.37 8.21 -27.65
C ASP A 279 27.49 7.15 -27.01
N PHE A 280 26.31 7.56 -26.54
CA PHE A 280 25.32 6.68 -25.91
C PHE A 280 24.05 6.55 -26.75
N TYR A 281 24.01 7.14 -27.96
CA TYR A 281 22.79 7.20 -28.77
C TYR A 281 22.33 5.83 -29.24
N GLU A 282 23.25 4.99 -29.73
CA GLU A 282 22.90 3.63 -30.22
C GLU A 282 22.38 2.76 -29.09
N ASP A 283 23.07 2.72 -27.94
CA ASP A 283 22.64 1.95 -26.76
C ASP A 283 21.30 2.45 -26.22
N ALA A 284 21.09 3.77 -26.20
CA ALA A 284 19.86 4.38 -25.73
C ALA A 284 18.68 4.11 -26.68
N MET A 285 18.90 4.14 -28.01
CA MET A 285 17.89 3.79 -29.00
C MET A 285 17.49 2.33 -28.87
N ALA A 286 18.45 1.40 -28.85
CA ALA A 286 18.19 -0.02 -28.71
C ALA A 286 17.39 -0.32 -27.40
N LYS A 287 17.77 0.31 -26.30
CA LYS A 287 17.07 0.14 -25.03
C LYS A 287 15.69 0.81 -25.01
N SER A 288 15.53 1.90 -25.71
CA SER A 288 14.25 2.58 -25.90
C SER A 288 13.26 1.74 -26.69
N GLU A 289 13.72 1.10 -27.77
CA GLU A 289 12.93 0.16 -28.57
C GLU A 289 12.51 -1.04 -27.71
N GLU A 290 13.44 -1.69 -26.99
CA GLU A 290 13.13 -2.76 -26.05
C GLU A 290 12.09 -2.32 -25.01
N THR A 291 12.24 -1.10 -24.47
CA THR A 291 11.30 -0.56 -23.47
C THR A 291 9.94 -0.24 -24.09
N ALA A 292 9.92 0.28 -25.32
CA ALA A 292 8.68 0.58 -26.05
C ALA A 292 7.92 -0.69 -26.40
N GLU A 293 8.64 -1.74 -26.85
CA GLU A 293 8.07 -3.07 -27.09
C GLU A 293 7.50 -3.67 -25.81
N LEU A 294 8.26 -3.62 -24.72
CA LEU A 294 7.79 -4.08 -23.41
C LEU A 294 6.55 -3.30 -22.92
N GLN A 295 6.51 -1.99 -23.12
CA GLN A 295 5.34 -1.18 -22.80
C GLN A 295 4.12 -1.51 -23.69
N ARG A 296 4.38 -1.82 -24.96
CA ARG A 296 3.34 -2.26 -25.89
C ARG A 296 2.82 -3.65 -25.50
N GLU A 297 3.70 -4.60 -25.20
CA GLU A 297 3.32 -5.92 -24.70
C GLU A 297 2.54 -5.83 -23.37
N VAL A 298 2.98 -4.98 -22.45
CA VAL A 298 2.26 -4.72 -21.19
C VAL A 298 0.90 -4.09 -21.44
N ARG A 299 0.77 -3.20 -22.43
CA ARG A 299 -0.50 -2.57 -22.78
C ARG A 299 -1.46 -3.55 -23.48
N GLU A 300 -0.94 -4.43 -24.33
CA GLU A 300 -1.73 -5.41 -25.09
C GLU A 300 -2.07 -6.64 -24.23
N ASN A 301 -1.12 -7.13 -23.42
CA ASN A 301 -1.21 -8.38 -22.68
C ASN A 301 -1.30 -8.23 -21.15
N GLY A 302 -1.25 -7.00 -20.63
CA GLY A 302 -1.12 -6.71 -19.21
C GLY A 302 0.31 -6.94 -18.68
N MET A 303 0.57 -6.48 -17.43
CA MET A 303 1.90 -6.51 -16.79
C MET A 303 2.55 -7.92 -16.73
N LEU A 304 1.76 -8.96 -16.89
CA LEU A 304 2.15 -10.37 -16.78
C LEU A 304 2.20 -11.10 -18.12
N GLY A 305 1.79 -10.44 -19.21
CA GLY A 305 1.94 -10.93 -20.56
C GLY A 305 3.36 -10.83 -21.12
N ARG A 306 4.35 -10.69 -20.24
CA ARG A 306 5.75 -10.63 -20.60
C ARG A 306 6.16 -11.97 -21.24
N ARG A 307 5.91 -12.11 -22.53
CA ARG A 307 6.66 -13.05 -23.35
C ARG A 307 8.12 -12.65 -23.19
N GLY A 308 8.89 -13.48 -22.48
CA GLY A 308 10.31 -13.25 -22.40
C GLY A 308 10.86 -13.16 -23.82
N THR A 309 11.07 -11.94 -24.29
CA THR A 309 11.87 -11.66 -25.46
C THR A 309 13.33 -12.04 -25.17
N LYS A 310 13.60 -13.33 -25.07
CA LYS A 310 14.94 -13.87 -25.13
C LYS A 310 15.02 -14.89 -26.24
N ALA A 311 14.84 -14.40 -27.47
CA ALA A 311 15.38 -15.06 -28.63
C ALA A 311 16.91 -15.27 -28.52
N GLU A 312 17.61 -14.46 -27.73
CA GLU A 312 19.05 -14.55 -27.48
C GLU A 312 19.52 -15.79 -26.70
N HIS A 313 18.60 -16.59 -26.12
CA HIS A 313 18.97 -17.82 -25.40
C HIS A 313 18.39 -19.08 -26.03
N ALA A 314 18.04 -19.05 -27.30
CA ALA A 314 17.60 -20.23 -28.03
C ALA A 314 18.66 -21.36 -28.02
N ASP A 315 19.94 -20.99 -27.98
CA ASP A 315 21.06 -21.95 -27.99
C ASP A 315 21.30 -22.66 -26.66
N THR A 316 20.62 -22.28 -25.59
CA THR A 316 20.79 -22.89 -24.25
C THR A 316 19.64 -23.77 -23.80
N VAL A 317 18.70 -24.08 -24.70
CA VAL A 317 17.56 -24.95 -24.37
C VAL A 317 18.04 -26.38 -24.23
N ARG A 318 18.15 -26.89 -23.03
CA ARG A 318 18.66 -28.24 -22.72
C ARG A 318 17.67 -29.37 -22.93
N ARG A 319 16.36 -29.06 -23.06
CA ARG A 319 15.30 -30.08 -23.21
C ARG A 319 14.26 -29.61 -24.21
N ASP A 320 13.95 -30.44 -25.20
CA ASP A 320 12.93 -30.19 -26.18
C ASP A 320 11.61 -30.85 -25.81
N GLY A 321 10.54 -30.06 -25.91
CA GLY A 321 9.16 -30.52 -25.81
C GLY A 321 8.66 -30.91 -24.41
N LEU A 322 7.35 -30.90 -24.25
CA LEU A 322 6.61 -31.45 -23.11
C LEU A 322 6.32 -32.91 -23.40
N ARG A 323 7.04 -33.84 -22.73
CA ARG A 323 6.83 -35.29 -22.91
C ARG A 323 5.72 -35.85 -22.06
N HIS A 324 5.21 -35.08 -21.10
CA HIS A 324 4.21 -35.49 -20.12
C HIS A 324 3.11 -34.44 -19.99
N GLY A 325 1.92 -34.88 -19.66
CA GLY A 325 0.74 -34.05 -19.45
C GLY A 325 -0.37 -34.39 -20.43
N TRP A 326 -1.56 -34.65 -19.88
CA TRP A 326 -2.77 -34.93 -20.62
C TRP A 326 -3.90 -34.04 -20.11
N GLY A 327 -4.69 -33.47 -21.00
CA GLY A 327 -5.81 -32.61 -20.64
C GLY A 327 -5.36 -31.42 -19.75
N ALA A 328 -6.05 -31.23 -18.63
CA ALA A 328 -5.75 -30.12 -17.70
C ALA A 328 -4.36 -30.24 -17.03
N SER A 329 -3.79 -31.45 -16.88
CA SER A 329 -2.47 -31.64 -16.25
C SER A 329 -1.30 -31.01 -17.04
N VAL A 330 -1.53 -30.62 -18.30
CA VAL A 330 -0.57 -29.89 -19.13
C VAL A 330 -0.08 -28.61 -18.44
N PHE A 331 -0.95 -27.90 -17.70
CA PHE A 331 -0.58 -26.65 -17.01
C PHE A 331 0.40 -26.91 -15.87
N PHE A 332 0.28 -27.99 -15.13
CA PHE A 332 1.24 -28.42 -14.12
C PHE A 332 2.60 -28.74 -14.75
N HIS A 333 2.63 -29.64 -15.75
CA HIS A 333 3.88 -30.05 -16.40
C HIS A 333 4.55 -28.89 -17.12
N LYS A 334 3.78 -27.97 -17.74
CA LYS A 334 4.30 -26.76 -18.36
C LYS A 334 5.02 -25.88 -17.33
N THR A 335 4.45 -25.68 -16.15
CA THR A 335 5.07 -24.85 -15.11
C THR A 335 6.39 -25.45 -14.62
N LEU A 336 6.44 -26.76 -14.37
CA LEU A 336 7.66 -27.46 -14.02
C LEU A 336 8.67 -27.48 -15.17
N TYR A 337 8.21 -27.74 -16.38
CA TYR A 337 9.08 -27.75 -17.58
C TYR A 337 9.75 -26.37 -17.75
N ASN A 338 9.01 -25.28 -17.65
CA ASN A 338 9.58 -23.94 -17.74
C ASN A 338 10.65 -23.69 -16.68
N ARG A 339 10.43 -24.17 -15.45
CA ARG A 339 11.41 -24.05 -14.37
C ARG A 339 12.70 -24.78 -14.71
N PHE A 340 12.62 -26.05 -15.15
CA PHE A 340 13.78 -26.91 -15.40
C PHE A 340 14.46 -26.65 -16.75
N ARG A 341 13.75 -26.05 -17.72
CA ARG A 341 14.29 -25.74 -19.05
C ARG A 341 15.38 -24.66 -19.00
N PHE A 342 15.16 -23.61 -18.19
CA PHE A 342 16.03 -22.44 -18.12
C PHE A 342 17.03 -22.46 -16.97
N ALA A 343 16.93 -23.41 -16.06
CA ALA A 343 17.84 -23.52 -14.93
C ALA A 343 18.99 -24.50 -15.24
N ARG A 344 20.23 -24.05 -15.06
CA ARG A 344 21.42 -24.90 -15.22
C ARG A 344 21.42 -26.08 -14.24
N PHE A 345 20.96 -25.80 -13.01
CA PHE A 345 20.65 -26.77 -11.97
C PHE A 345 19.17 -26.62 -11.65
N GLY A 346 18.31 -27.56 -12.00
CA GLY A 346 16.86 -27.44 -11.91
C GLY A 346 16.30 -26.99 -10.55
N PHE A 347 17.05 -27.19 -9.48
CA PHE A 347 16.67 -26.77 -8.13
C PHE A 347 17.11 -25.34 -7.78
N LEU A 348 18.21 -24.83 -8.36
CA LEU A 348 18.73 -23.48 -8.09
C LEU A 348 18.35 -22.53 -9.23
N THR A 349 17.23 -21.84 -9.03
CA THR A 349 16.81 -20.76 -9.90
C THR A 349 17.21 -19.41 -9.29
N LYS A 350 17.09 -18.32 -10.04
CA LYS A 350 17.28 -16.96 -9.51
C LYS A 350 16.33 -16.68 -8.34
N THR A 351 15.10 -17.18 -8.43
CA THR A 351 14.10 -17.08 -7.35
C THR A 351 14.58 -17.83 -6.10
N THR A 352 15.03 -19.07 -6.23
CA THR A 352 15.57 -19.85 -5.11
C THR A 352 16.73 -19.11 -4.40
N VAL A 353 17.65 -18.51 -5.18
CA VAL A 353 18.75 -17.69 -4.62
C VAL A 353 18.22 -16.48 -3.89
N THR A 354 17.17 -15.80 -4.43
CA THR A 354 16.54 -14.67 -3.73
C THR A 354 15.93 -15.10 -2.37
N TYR A 355 15.27 -16.25 -2.32
CA TYR A 355 14.72 -16.80 -1.07
C TYR A 355 15.82 -17.16 -0.06
N LEU A 356 16.92 -17.77 -0.53
CA LEU A 356 18.09 -18.05 0.31
C LEU A 356 18.71 -16.77 0.88
N LEU A 357 18.90 -15.75 0.05
CA LEU A 357 19.45 -14.46 0.49
C LEU A 357 18.52 -13.74 1.47
N ALA A 358 17.22 -13.78 1.25
CA ALA A 358 16.24 -13.20 2.16
C ALA A 358 16.22 -13.94 3.50
N ALA A 359 16.26 -15.27 3.48
CA ALA A 359 16.34 -16.07 4.70
C ALA A 359 17.62 -15.79 5.48
N ALA A 360 18.77 -15.77 4.82
CA ALA A 360 20.05 -15.45 5.44
C ALA A 360 20.09 -14.03 5.99
N GLY A 361 19.63 -13.05 5.21
CA GLY A 361 19.58 -11.65 5.63
C GLY A 361 18.64 -11.43 6.81
N ALA A 362 17.45 -12.02 6.80
CA ALA A 362 16.50 -11.93 7.90
C ALA A 362 16.99 -12.67 9.16
N SER A 363 17.65 -13.83 9.00
CA SER A 363 18.29 -14.54 10.12
C SER A 363 19.39 -13.69 10.77
N LEU A 364 20.23 -13.07 9.94
CA LEU A 364 21.30 -12.21 10.43
C LEU A 364 20.72 -10.97 11.13
N LEU A 365 19.73 -10.31 10.55
CA LEU A 365 19.04 -9.16 11.16
C LEU A 365 18.38 -9.53 12.49
N ALA A 366 17.69 -10.68 12.57
CA ALA A 366 17.06 -11.14 13.80
C ALA A 366 18.08 -11.32 14.92
N GLN A 367 19.21 -11.96 14.64
CA GLN A 367 20.28 -12.15 15.62
C GLN A 367 20.96 -10.84 16.01
N THR A 368 21.18 -9.93 15.03
CA THR A 368 22.00 -8.73 15.27
C THR A 368 21.21 -7.56 15.85
N ALA A 369 19.98 -7.36 15.39
CA ALA A 369 19.18 -6.21 15.75
C ALA A 369 18.19 -6.51 16.89
N LEU A 370 17.69 -7.75 16.97
CA LEU A 370 16.60 -8.13 17.87
C LEU A 370 17.02 -9.13 18.93
N ASP A 371 18.24 -9.64 18.84
CA ASP A 371 18.76 -10.76 19.67
C ASP A 371 17.83 -11.98 19.68
N ASP A 372 17.13 -12.20 18.56
CA ASP A 372 16.15 -13.25 18.40
C ASP A 372 16.72 -14.37 17.52
N ARG A 373 16.74 -15.58 18.05
CA ARG A 373 17.19 -16.80 17.35
C ARG A 373 16.03 -17.70 16.93
N THR A 374 14.82 -17.15 16.79
CA THR A 374 13.65 -17.90 16.31
C THR A 374 13.57 -17.96 14.79
N LEU A 375 12.75 -18.87 14.26
CA LEU A 375 12.45 -18.95 12.83
C LEU A 375 11.43 -17.90 12.36
N LEU A 376 10.94 -17.02 13.25
CA LEU A 376 9.90 -16.06 12.93
C LEU A 376 10.28 -15.13 11.77
N TYR A 377 11.33 -14.34 11.95
CA TYR A 377 11.72 -13.31 10.97
C TYR A 377 12.15 -13.86 9.60
N PRO A 378 13.01 -14.91 9.53
CA PRO A 378 13.33 -15.51 8.24
C PRO A 378 12.10 -16.14 7.56
N SER A 379 11.18 -16.76 8.31
CA SER A 379 9.94 -17.30 7.74
C SER A 379 9.00 -16.22 7.24
N LEU A 380 8.88 -15.09 7.95
CA LEU A 380 8.12 -13.91 7.48
C LEU A 380 8.74 -13.31 6.22
N ALA A 381 10.07 -13.23 6.12
CA ALA A 381 10.73 -12.75 4.91
C ALA A 381 10.45 -13.66 3.70
N ILE A 382 10.47 -14.98 3.90
CA ILE A 382 10.12 -15.95 2.87
C ILE A 382 8.63 -15.84 2.49
N ALA A 383 7.73 -15.71 3.47
CA ALA A 383 6.29 -15.52 3.25
C ALA A 383 6.01 -14.23 2.46
N ALA A 384 6.72 -13.14 2.76
CA ALA A 384 6.64 -11.89 2.01
C ALA A 384 7.06 -12.08 0.53
N LEU A 385 8.12 -12.84 0.26
CA LEU A 385 8.51 -13.16 -1.13
C LEU A 385 7.46 -14.01 -1.84
N ALA A 386 6.84 -14.99 -1.16
CA ALA A 386 5.74 -15.77 -1.70
C ALA A 386 4.52 -14.89 -2.02
N PHE A 387 4.18 -13.95 -1.12
CA PHE A 387 3.16 -12.94 -1.34
C PHE A 387 3.45 -12.07 -2.58
N PHE A 388 4.67 -11.51 -2.72
CA PHE A 388 5.02 -10.72 -3.91
C PHE A 388 5.02 -11.54 -5.19
N ARG A 389 5.40 -12.81 -5.13
CA ARG A 389 5.27 -13.75 -6.25
C ARG A 389 3.82 -13.91 -6.68
N ALA A 390 2.92 -14.07 -5.72
CA ALA A 390 1.49 -14.23 -5.95
C ALA A 390 0.84 -12.97 -6.57
N LEU A 391 1.27 -11.77 -6.16
CA LEU A 391 0.83 -10.51 -6.80
C LEU A 391 1.17 -10.47 -8.30
N GLY A 392 2.26 -11.10 -8.70
CA GLY A 392 2.61 -11.34 -10.11
C GLY A 392 1.62 -12.21 -10.87
N ASN A 393 0.70 -12.87 -10.18
CA ASN A 393 -0.41 -13.67 -10.66
C ASN A 393 -0.03 -14.69 -11.77
N PRO A 394 0.77 -15.71 -11.44
CA PRO A 394 1.19 -16.74 -12.41
C PRO A 394 -0.03 -17.48 -13.01
N LEU A 395 -1.11 -17.66 -12.26
CA LEU A 395 -2.34 -18.30 -12.72
C LEU A 395 -3.05 -17.48 -13.82
N ALA A 396 -3.06 -16.14 -13.71
CA ALA A 396 -3.66 -15.31 -14.75
C ALA A 396 -2.92 -15.40 -16.08
N SER A 397 -1.61 -15.62 -16.05
CA SER A 397 -0.84 -15.85 -17.29
C SER A 397 -1.30 -17.11 -18.01
N ASP A 398 -1.60 -18.18 -17.28
CA ASP A 398 -2.11 -19.43 -17.83
C ASP A 398 -3.54 -19.26 -18.37
N ILE A 399 -4.42 -18.58 -17.64
CA ILE A 399 -5.82 -18.33 -18.04
C ILE A 399 -5.90 -17.51 -19.34
N ARG A 400 -4.96 -16.60 -19.58
CA ARG A 400 -4.91 -15.75 -20.79
C ARG A 400 -4.38 -16.48 -22.03
N MET A 401 -3.73 -17.62 -21.87
CA MET A 401 -3.24 -18.41 -23.02
C MET A 401 -4.39 -18.99 -23.83
N GLU A 402 -4.25 -19.02 -25.14
CA GLU A 402 -5.17 -19.73 -26.04
C GLU A 402 -5.28 -21.20 -25.70
N LEU A 403 -4.18 -21.82 -25.27
CA LEU A 403 -4.13 -23.19 -24.77
C LEU A 403 -5.14 -23.46 -23.65
N PHE A 404 -5.36 -22.49 -22.74
CA PHE A 404 -6.33 -22.66 -21.65
C PHE A 404 -7.77 -22.79 -22.17
N ARG A 405 -8.08 -22.13 -23.28
CA ARG A 405 -9.40 -22.22 -23.92
C ARG A 405 -9.52 -23.47 -24.80
N SER A 406 -8.43 -23.89 -25.41
CA SER A 406 -8.41 -25.01 -26.37
C SER A 406 -8.48 -26.38 -25.71
N VAL A 407 -8.03 -26.52 -24.44
CA VAL A 407 -8.12 -27.78 -23.69
C VAL A 407 -9.57 -28.04 -23.30
N PRO A 408 -10.20 -29.16 -23.77
CA PRO A 408 -11.62 -29.48 -23.53
C PRO A 408 -11.86 -30.07 -22.13
N GLU A 409 -11.43 -29.38 -21.07
CA GLU A 409 -11.57 -29.75 -19.68
C GLU A 409 -12.25 -28.63 -18.89
N SER A 410 -12.81 -28.96 -17.73
CA SER A 410 -13.45 -27.95 -16.89
C SER A 410 -12.47 -26.89 -16.40
N PRO A 411 -12.87 -25.61 -16.34
CA PRO A 411 -11.99 -24.53 -15.85
C PRO A 411 -11.40 -24.80 -14.46
N TRP A 412 -12.17 -25.48 -13.57
CA TRP A 412 -11.75 -25.89 -12.25
C TRP A 412 -10.51 -26.79 -12.25
N LYS A 413 -10.55 -27.84 -13.11
CA LYS A 413 -9.41 -28.75 -13.25
C LYS A 413 -8.18 -28.03 -13.79
N LYS A 414 -8.34 -27.19 -14.82
CA LYS A 414 -7.26 -26.43 -15.43
C LYS A 414 -6.59 -25.47 -14.43
N MET A 415 -7.42 -24.72 -13.68
CA MET A 415 -6.93 -23.81 -12.62
C MET A 415 -6.26 -24.59 -11.49
N GLY A 416 -6.84 -25.72 -11.06
CA GLY A 416 -6.27 -26.55 -10.00
C GLY A 416 -4.88 -27.10 -10.35
N TRP A 417 -4.70 -27.62 -11.56
CA TRP A 417 -3.40 -28.12 -12.02
C TRP A 417 -2.36 -26.99 -12.18
N SER A 418 -2.78 -25.81 -12.64
CA SER A 418 -1.90 -24.63 -12.73
C SER A 418 -1.45 -24.17 -11.34
N LEU A 419 -2.37 -24.09 -10.37
CA LEU A 419 -2.08 -23.75 -8.98
C LEU A 419 -1.13 -24.78 -8.35
N LEU A 420 -1.40 -26.07 -8.52
CA LEU A 420 -0.53 -27.12 -7.99
C LEU A 420 0.91 -26.99 -8.52
N GLY A 421 1.08 -26.70 -9.82
CA GLY A 421 2.38 -26.43 -10.42
C GLY A 421 3.07 -25.22 -9.79
N GLY A 422 2.31 -24.15 -9.53
CA GLY A 422 2.77 -22.94 -8.83
C GLY A 422 3.21 -23.22 -7.39
N SER A 423 2.41 -23.97 -6.62
CA SER A 423 2.71 -24.34 -5.24
C SER A 423 3.95 -25.23 -5.12
N VAL A 424 4.13 -26.19 -6.06
CA VAL A 424 5.36 -27.00 -6.10
C VAL A 424 6.59 -26.12 -6.40
N CYS A 425 6.47 -25.14 -7.29
CA CYS A 425 7.57 -24.21 -7.52
C CYS A 425 7.88 -23.36 -6.27
N CYS A 426 6.85 -22.94 -5.53
CA CYS A 426 7.00 -22.22 -4.25
C CYS A 426 7.69 -23.09 -3.21
N LEU A 427 7.29 -24.35 -3.09
CA LEU A 427 7.94 -25.32 -2.21
C LEU A 427 9.43 -25.44 -2.49
N LEU A 428 9.80 -25.62 -3.78
CA LEU A 428 11.20 -25.76 -4.21
C LEU A 428 12.03 -24.49 -3.98
N ASP A 429 11.40 -23.32 -3.91
CA ASP A 429 12.07 -22.07 -3.60
C ASP A 429 12.14 -21.78 -2.08
N ALA A 430 11.07 -22.05 -1.32
CA ALA A 430 10.96 -21.74 0.09
C ALA A 430 11.71 -22.73 1.00
N LEU A 431 11.64 -24.03 0.68
CA LEU A 431 12.25 -25.08 1.53
C LEU A 431 13.76 -24.90 1.74
N PRO A 432 14.60 -24.65 0.70
CA PRO A 432 16.02 -24.39 0.93
C PRO A 432 16.28 -23.16 1.82
N GLY A 433 15.46 -22.10 1.67
CA GLY A 433 15.54 -20.90 2.51
C GLY A 433 15.25 -21.18 3.97
N LEU A 434 14.18 -21.94 4.26
CA LEU A 434 13.83 -22.35 5.64
C LEU A 434 14.89 -23.25 6.27
N LEU A 435 15.43 -24.20 5.50
CA LEU A 435 16.51 -25.06 5.97
C LEU A 435 17.77 -24.25 6.31
N LEU A 436 18.12 -23.29 5.47
CA LEU A 436 19.24 -22.38 5.74
C LEU A 436 18.97 -21.53 6.98
N ALA A 437 17.76 -21.02 7.15
CA ALA A 437 17.38 -20.25 8.33
C ALA A 437 17.50 -21.08 9.61
N CYS A 438 17.02 -22.33 9.58
CA CYS A 438 17.15 -23.26 10.71
C CYS A 438 18.61 -23.52 11.11
N LEU A 439 19.49 -23.70 10.12
CA LEU A 439 20.92 -23.87 10.34
C LEU A 439 21.58 -22.61 10.91
N LEU A 440 21.23 -21.42 10.39
CA LEU A 440 21.79 -20.16 10.87
C LEU A 440 21.31 -19.79 12.26
N GLN A 441 20.03 -20.06 12.56
CA GLN A 441 19.44 -19.79 13.87
C GLN A 441 19.74 -20.85 14.93
N MET A 442 20.36 -21.98 14.53
CA MET A 442 20.64 -23.12 15.41
C MET A 442 19.38 -23.63 16.14
N THR A 443 18.23 -23.56 15.49
CA THR A 443 16.93 -23.94 16.06
C THR A 443 16.55 -25.37 15.71
N SER A 444 15.64 -25.96 16.52
CA SER A 444 15.08 -27.28 16.23
C SER A 444 14.35 -27.28 14.88
N PRO A 445 14.48 -28.31 14.04
CA PRO A 445 13.78 -28.43 12.77
C PRO A 445 12.29 -28.75 12.91
N TRP A 446 11.80 -29.03 14.12
CA TRP A 446 10.42 -29.42 14.36
C TRP A 446 9.36 -28.43 13.86
N PRO A 447 9.51 -27.08 13.97
CA PRO A 447 8.52 -26.13 13.47
C PRO A 447 8.56 -25.91 11.93
N LEU A 448 9.60 -26.41 11.23
CA LEU A 448 9.75 -26.18 9.78
C LEU A 448 8.52 -26.62 8.94
N PRO A 449 7.90 -27.80 9.18
CA PRO A 449 6.75 -28.21 8.40
C PRO A 449 5.56 -27.25 8.57
N ALA A 450 5.34 -26.71 9.78
CA ALA A 450 4.26 -25.76 10.04
C ALA A 450 4.50 -24.40 9.33
N TRP A 451 5.73 -23.87 9.42
CA TRP A 451 6.12 -22.66 8.67
C TRP A 451 6.01 -22.85 7.16
N LEU A 452 6.49 -24.00 6.66
CA LEU A 452 6.38 -24.29 5.23
C LEU A 452 4.92 -24.37 4.76
N LEU A 453 4.05 -25.02 5.54
CA LEU A 453 2.63 -25.12 5.25
C LEU A 453 1.97 -23.73 5.26
N LEU A 454 2.31 -22.87 6.23
CA LEU A 454 1.81 -21.50 6.27
C LEU A 454 2.25 -20.72 5.01
N ILE A 455 3.53 -20.78 4.64
CA ILE A 455 4.05 -20.07 3.44
C ILE A 455 3.33 -20.56 2.17
N LEU A 456 3.15 -21.87 2.02
CA LEU A 456 2.44 -22.45 0.86
C LEU A 456 0.95 -22.05 0.86
N SER A 457 0.32 -21.97 2.04
CA SER A 457 -1.07 -21.53 2.16
C SER A 457 -1.26 -20.06 1.82
N VAL A 458 -0.33 -19.20 2.24
CA VAL A 458 -0.27 -17.77 1.88
C VAL A 458 -0.12 -17.61 0.36
N ASP A 459 0.81 -18.35 -0.26
CA ASP A 459 1.00 -18.34 -1.71
C ASP A 459 -0.25 -18.80 -2.47
N PHE A 460 -0.88 -19.86 -2.02
CA PHE A 460 -2.12 -20.39 -2.60
C PHE A 460 -3.24 -19.35 -2.49
N TYR A 461 -3.52 -18.84 -1.28
CA TYR A 461 -4.55 -17.86 -1.04
C TYR A 461 -4.32 -16.59 -1.88
N ALA A 462 -3.13 -16.01 -1.81
CA ALA A 462 -2.80 -14.78 -2.52
C ALA A 462 -2.87 -14.96 -4.05
N THR A 463 -2.41 -16.09 -4.60
CA THR A 463 -2.48 -16.37 -6.06
C THR A 463 -3.93 -16.49 -6.53
N VAL A 464 -4.78 -17.18 -5.77
CA VAL A 464 -6.20 -17.36 -6.13
C VAL A 464 -6.96 -16.04 -6.03
N VAL A 465 -6.76 -15.25 -4.98
CA VAL A 465 -7.35 -13.91 -4.83
C VAL A 465 -6.90 -12.98 -5.94
N ALA A 466 -5.61 -12.96 -6.27
CA ALA A 466 -5.11 -12.16 -7.38
C ALA A 466 -5.75 -12.54 -8.71
N ALA A 467 -5.89 -13.84 -9.00
CA ALA A 467 -6.56 -14.32 -10.19
C ALA A 467 -8.05 -13.96 -10.22
N PHE A 468 -8.72 -14.11 -9.09
CA PHE A 468 -10.11 -13.76 -8.92
C PHE A 468 -10.37 -12.27 -9.20
N ILE A 469 -9.54 -11.36 -8.68
CA ILE A 469 -9.64 -9.91 -8.93
C ILE A 469 -9.37 -9.60 -10.40
N ASP A 470 -8.36 -10.21 -11.03
CA ASP A 470 -8.08 -10.02 -12.46
C ASP A 470 -9.23 -10.48 -13.35
N LEU A 471 -9.96 -11.51 -12.95
CA LEU A 471 -11.14 -12.00 -13.67
C LEU A 471 -12.40 -11.16 -13.39
N SER A 472 -12.53 -10.62 -12.17
CA SER A 472 -13.71 -9.86 -11.74
C SER A 472 -13.72 -8.44 -12.28
N ILE A 473 -12.54 -7.82 -12.44
CA ILE A 473 -12.41 -6.41 -12.79
C ILE A 473 -12.18 -6.26 -14.30
N PRO A 474 -12.96 -5.38 -14.98
CA PRO A 474 -12.81 -5.13 -16.41
C PRO A 474 -11.38 -4.73 -16.81
N SER A 475 -10.93 -5.16 -17.99
CA SER A 475 -9.62 -4.78 -18.56
C SER A 475 -9.43 -3.28 -18.76
N SER A 476 -10.53 -2.51 -18.82
CA SER A 476 -10.52 -1.05 -18.91
C SER A 476 -10.12 -0.34 -17.61
N THR A 477 -10.09 -1.04 -16.48
CA THR A 477 -9.64 -0.49 -15.19
C THR A 477 -8.12 -0.40 -15.17
N GLY A 478 -7.58 0.73 -14.71
CA GLY A 478 -6.12 0.92 -14.64
C GLY A 478 -5.43 -0.14 -13.80
N GLU A 479 -4.28 -0.63 -14.24
CA GLU A 479 -3.52 -1.69 -13.56
C GLU A 479 -3.16 -1.32 -12.11
N THR A 480 -2.89 -0.03 -11.83
CA THR A 480 -2.62 0.46 -10.46
C THR A 480 -3.79 0.18 -9.53
N VAL A 481 -5.03 0.42 -9.99
CA VAL A 481 -6.24 0.17 -9.17
C VAL A 481 -6.42 -1.33 -8.93
N LYS A 482 -6.14 -2.16 -9.93
CA LYS A 482 -6.20 -3.63 -9.77
C LYS A 482 -5.16 -4.11 -8.77
N GLN A 483 -3.93 -3.60 -8.83
CA GLN A 483 -2.87 -3.97 -7.89
C GLN A 483 -3.21 -3.54 -6.46
N LEU A 484 -3.72 -2.32 -6.28
CA LEU A 484 -4.19 -1.85 -4.97
C LEU A 484 -5.30 -2.74 -4.40
N LEU A 485 -6.28 -3.12 -5.24
CA LEU A 485 -7.35 -4.02 -4.82
C LEU A 485 -6.82 -5.42 -4.48
N LYS A 486 -5.89 -5.98 -5.27
CA LYS A 486 -5.24 -7.25 -4.93
C LYS A 486 -4.55 -7.17 -3.58
N MET A 487 -3.72 -6.14 -3.37
CA MET A 487 -3.04 -5.94 -2.09
C MET A 487 -4.03 -5.85 -0.94
N LEU A 488 -5.07 -5.01 -1.08
CA LEU A 488 -6.10 -4.84 -0.07
C LEU A 488 -6.77 -6.17 0.31
N PHE A 489 -7.24 -6.92 -0.69
CA PHE A 489 -7.96 -8.17 -0.45
C PHE A 489 -7.08 -9.27 0.13
N ILE A 490 -5.82 -9.33 -0.29
CA ILE A 490 -4.88 -10.31 0.25
C ILE A 490 -4.50 -9.94 1.69
N TYR A 491 -4.17 -8.67 1.96
CA TYR A 491 -3.87 -8.23 3.33
C TYR A 491 -5.04 -8.46 4.28
N PHE A 492 -6.27 -8.16 3.84
CA PHE A 492 -7.47 -8.41 4.64
C PHE A 492 -7.58 -9.87 5.10
N GLY A 493 -7.31 -10.81 4.22
CA GLY A 493 -7.34 -12.23 4.57
C GLY A 493 -6.14 -12.72 5.38
N LEU A 494 -5.02 -11.98 5.40
CA LEU A 494 -3.85 -12.31 6.20
C LEU A 494 -3.88 -11.69 7.62
N VAL A 495 -4.86 -10.81 7.93
CA VAL A 495 -5.01 -10.26 9.30
C VAL A 495 -5.20 -11.37 10.35
N PRO A 496 -6.06 -12.39 10.14
CA PRO A 496 -6.17 -13.50 11.07
C PRO A 496 -4.85 -14.25 11.29
N ASP A 497 -4.03 -14.38 10.24
CA ASP A 497 -2.72 -15.03 10.34
C ASP A 497 -1.79 -14.28 11.28
N ALA A 498 -1.70 -12.95 11.10
CA ALA A 498 -0.86 -12.11 11.96
C ALA A 498 -1.28 -12.25 13.44
N ALA A 499 -2.60 -12.23 13.71
CA ALA A 499 -3.13 -12.41 15.06
C ALA A 499 -2.83 -13.81 15.63
N LEU A 500 -3.03 -14.87 14.83
CA LEU A 500 -2.77 -16.26 15.26
C LEU A 500 -1.27 -16.51 15.49
N VAL A 501 -0.42 -16.00 14.59
CA VAL A 501 1.03 -16.13 14.74
C VAL A 501 1.52 -15.39 15.99
N ALA A 502 1.05 -14.15 16.21
CA ALA A 502 1.40 -13.37 17.39
C ALA A 502 0.94 -14.07 18.68
N TYR A 503 -0.29 -14.56 18.71
CA TYR A 503 -0.83 -15.30 19.85
C TYR A 503 -0.04 -16.60 20.12
N GLY A 504 0.31 -17.34 19.06
CA GLY A 504 1.11 -18.55 19.17
C GLY A 504 2.52 -18.31 19.74
N ILE A 505 3.10 -17.14 19.45
CA ILE A 505 4.40 -16.73 20.01
C ILE A 505 4.24 -16.38 21.49
N VAL A 506 3.26 -15.53 21.84
CA VAL A 506 3.02 -15.11 23.22
C VAL A 506 2.72 -16.30 24.15
N THR A 507 1.99 -17.30 23.64
CA THR A 507 1.63 -18.50 24.41
C THR A 507 2.68 -19.62 24.34
N GLU A 508 3.80 -19.40 23.66
CA GLU A 508 4.84 -20.43 23.39
C GLU A 508 4.34 -21.68 22.63
N GLN A 509 3.15 -21.58 22.03
CA GLN A 509 2.49 -22.65 21.26
C GLN A 509 2.47 -22.33 19.75
N ALA A 510 3.60 -21.95 19.17
CA ALA A 510 3.66 -21.49 17.79
C ALA A 510 3.11 -22.52 16.78
N VAL A 511 3.46 -23.80 16.90
CA VAL A 511 3.13 -24.83 15.89
C VAL A 511 1.62 -25.02 15.69
N PRO A 512 0.77 -25.21 16.73
CA PRO A 512 -0.66 -25.30 16.54
C PRO A 512 -1.27 -24.09 15.86
N PHE A 513 -0.86 -22.88 16.26
CA PHE A 513 -1.41 -21.65 15.70
C PHE A 513 -0.96 -21.38 14.26
N LEU A 514 0.27 -21.77 13.87
CA LEU A 514 0.72 -21.77 12.48
C LEU A 514 -0.12 -22.71 11.60
N LEU A 515 -0.48 -23.89 12.11
CA LEU A 515 -1.33 -24.84 11.40
C LEU A 515 -2.78 -24.33 11.27
N ILE A 516 -3.32 -23.66 12.29
CA ILE A 516 -4.64 -23.03 12.25
C ILE A 516 -4.63 -21.87 11.21
N ALA A 517 -3.62 -21.00 11.22
CA ALA A 517 -3.47 -19.94 10.24
C ALA A 517 -3.39 -20.51 8.80
N ALA A 518 -2.60 -21.56 8.59
CA ALA A 518 -2.55 -22.23 7.29
C ALA A 518 -3.93 -22.81 6.87
N ALA A 519 -4.68 -23.40 7.80
CA ALA A 519 -6.01 -23.91 7.53
C ALA A 519 -7.00 -22.79 7.15
N VAL A 520 -6.93 -21.62 7.82
CA VAL A 520 -7.73 -20.43 7.50
C VAL A 520 -7.41 -19.95 6.08
N ASN A 521 -6.16 -19.83 5.71
CA ASN A 521 -5.75 -19.44 4.36
C ASN A 521 -6.26 -20.42 3.29
N ILE A 522 -6.12 -21.71 3.54
CA ILE A 522 -6.60 -22.73 2.61
C ILE A 522 -8.12 -22.62 2.48
N ALA A 523 -8.87 -22.47 3.57
CA ALA A 523 -10.32 -22.33 3.54
C ALA A 523 -10.75 -21.08 2.75
N LEU A 524 -10.15 -19.92 3.03
CA LEU A 524 -10.40 -18.68 2.29
C LEU A 524 -10.04 -18.83 0.81
N GLY A 525 -8.87 -19.40 0.51
CA GLY A 525 -8.43 -19.67 -0.85
C GLY A 525 -9.38 -20.59 -1.62
N LEU A 526 -9.90 -21.64 -0.98
CA LEU A 526 -10.89 -22.54 -1.59
C LEU A 526 -12.20 -21.83 -1.91
N VAL A 527 -12.66 -20.88 -1.09
CA VAL A 527 -13.84 -20.06 -1.39
C VAL A 527 -13.63 -19.27 -2.69
N PHE A 528 -12.52 -18.57 -2.81
CA PHE A 528 -12.20 -17.81 -4.03
C PHE A 528 -11.93 -18.70 -5.23
N PHE A 529 -11.26 -19.83 -5.04
CA PHE A 529 -11.08 -20.86 -6.07
C PHE A 529 -12.41 -21.40 -6.54
N GLY A 530 -13.35 -21.54 -5.62
CA GLY A 530 -14.74 -21.94 -5.91
C GLY A 530 -15.44 -20.99 -6.88
N VAL A 531 -15.20 -19.69 -6.80
CA VAL A 531 -15.92 -18.67 -7.57
C VAL A 531 -15.20 -18.25 -8.84
N ALA A 532 -13.86 -18.25 -8.84
CA ALA A 532 -13.05 -17.73 -9.96
C ALA A 532 -13.39 -18.36 -11.33
N PRO A 533 -13.59 -19.67 -11.51
CA PRO A 533 -13.96 -20.26 -12.78
C PRO A 533 -15.33 -19.84 -13.34
N LEU A 534 -16.27 -19.45 -12.45
CA LEU A 534 -17.58 -18.97 -12.86
C LEU A 534 -17.47 -17.64 -13.63
N LEU A 535 -16.40 -16.87 -13.36
CA LEU A 535 -16.14 -15.58 -13.99
C LEU A 535 -15.55 -15.71 -15.41
N LEU A 536 -15.03 -16.88 -15.79
CA LEU A 536 -14.47 -17.14 -17.12
C LEU A 536 -15.52 -17.18 -18.23
N SER A 537 -16.79 -17.38 -17.90
CA SER A 537 -17.89 -17.50 -18.85
C SER A 537 -18.54 -16.16 -19.26
N GLY A 538 -18.03 -15.03 -18.78
CA GLY A 538 -18.61 -13.72 -18.97
C GLY A 538 -18.50 -13.15 -20.41
N ARG A 539 -19.63 -12.66 -20.95
CA ARG A 539 -19.73 -12.01 -22.27
C ARG A 539 -19.25 -10.57 -22.24
N SER A 540 -18.49 -10.15 -23.26
CA SER A 540 -18.08 -8.76 -23.47
C SER A 540 -19.28 -7.83 -23.71
N ALA A 541 -19.35 -6.71 -22.98
CA ALA A 541 -20.39 -5.70 -23.13
C ALA A 541 -20.13 -4.79 -24.35
N PRO A 542 -21.18 -4.35 -25.09
CA PRO A 542 -21.03 -3.37 -26.15
C PRO A 542 -20.53 -2.02 -25.58
N ARG A 543 -19.60 -1.40 -26.31
CA ARG A 543 -19.08 -0.07 -26.04
C ARG A 543 -20.12 0.96 -26.49
N ILE A 544 -20.62 1.77 -25.58
CA ILE A 544 -21.43 2.95 -25.90
C ILE A 544 -20.46 4.13 -26.01
N GLU A 545 -20.39 4.75 -27.18
CA GLU A 545 -19.57 5.96 -27.37
C GLU A 545 -20.27 7.17 -26.73
N PRO A 546 -19.55 7.99 -25.95
CA PRO A 546 -20.10 9.19 -25.36
C PRO A 546 -20.38 10.27 -26.44
N ALA A 547 -21.48 10.96 -26.31
CA ALA A 547 -21.86 12.09 -27.20
C ALA A 547 -20.80 13.21 -27.15
N ASN A 548 -20.58 13.85 -28.31
CA ASN A 548 -19.69 15.02 -28.40
C ASN A 548 -20.27 16.18 -27.59
N HIS A 549 -19.54 16.66 -26.59
CA HIS A 549 -19.98 17.76 -25.72
C HIS A 549 -19.36 19.09 -26.12
N SER A 550 -20.21 20.13 -26.15
CA SER A 550 -19.73 21.51 -26.36
C SER A 550 -18.90 22.01 -25.16
N ALA A 551 -18.03 22.99 -25.40
CA ALA A 551 -17.26 23.62 -24.34
C ALA A 551 -18.16 24.29 -23.29
N GLU A 552 -19.37 24.71 -23.67
CA GLU A 552 -20.35 25.29 -22.77
C GLU A 552 -20.95 24.28 -21.80
N THR A 553 -21.24 23.06 -22.23
CA THR A 553 -21.69 21.94 -21.38
C THR A 553 -20.63 21.58 -20.35
N LEU A 554 -19.35 21.56 -20.72
CA LEU A 554 -18.24 21.29 -19.80
C LEU A 554 -18.09 22.38 -18.73
N ARG A 555 -18.27 23.64 -19.09
CA ARG A 555 -18.25 24.78 -18.14
C ARG A 555 -19.44 24.72 -17.18
N ALA A 556 -20.64 24.37 -17.69
CA ALA A 556 -21.84 24.21 -16.87
C ALA A 556 -21.66 23.05 -15.87
N ALA A 557 -21.17 21.91 -16.32
CA ALA A 557 -20.85 20.78 -15.46
C ALA A 557 -19.84 21.15 -14.36
N ARG A 558 -18.73 21.81 -14.71
CA ARG A 558 -17.72 22.25 -13.75
C ARG A 558 -18.28 23.20 -12.69
N ARG A 559 -19.17 24.13 -13.10
CA ARG A 559 -19.89 25.03 -12.18
C ARG A 559 -20.83 24.26 -11.25
N ALA A 560 -21.53 23.24 -11.75
CA ALA A 560 -22.41 22.42 -10.96
C ALA A 560 -21.65 21.63 -9.88
N PHE A 561 -20.57 20.93 -10.26
CA PHE A 561 -19.71 20.23 -9.31
C PHE A 561 -19.07 21.17 -8.29
N SER A 562 -18.56 22.34 -8.72
CA SER A 562 -17.99 23.33 -7.79
C SER A 562 -19.01 23.84 -6.78
N ARG A 563 -20.26 24.09 -7.19
CA ARG A 563 -21.35 24.50 -6.27
C ARG A 563 -21.74 23.39 -5.30
N ALA A 564 -21.74 22.13 -5.78
CA ALA A 564 -22.04 20.98 -4.94
C ALA A 564 -20.98 20.82 -3.83
N TRP A 565 -19.70 20.90 -4.15
CA TRP A 565 -18.62 20.88 -3.19
C TRP A 565 -18.64 22.08 -2.24
N LEU A 566 -18.94 23.27 -2.74
CA LEU A 566 -19.08 24.47 -1.93
C LEU A 566 -20.25 24.35 -0.93
N ALA A 567 -21.36 23.73 -1.32
CA ALA A 567 -22.48 23.46 -0.43
C ALA A 567 -22.07 22.52 0.72
N LEU A 568 -21.28 21.47 0.41
CA LEU A 568 -20.74 20.57 1.41
C LEU A 568 -19.69 21.24 2.32
N PHE A 569 -18.88 22.13 1.77
CA PHE A 569 -17.96 22.96 2.54
C PHE A 569 -18.71 23.84 3.54
N VAL A 570 -19.80 24.49 3.13
CA VAL A 570 -20.64 25.30 4.00
C VAL A 570 -21.26 24.44 5.11
N ALA A 571 -21.70 23.21 4.80
CA ALA A 571 -22.21 22.30 5.80
C ALA A 571 -21.13 21.88 6.82
N LEU A 572 -19.97 21.48 6.35
CA LEU A 572 -18.90 20.96 7.20
C LEU A 572 -18.27 22.08 8.03
N ALA A 573 -17.69 23.09 7.39
CA ALA A 573 -17.00 24.19 8.06
C ALA A 573 -17.99 25.09 8.83
N GLY A 574 -19.15 25.41 8.23
CA GLY A 574 -20.18 26.21 8.88
C GLY A 574 -20.79 25.48 10.08
N GLY A 575 -21.05 24.18 9.95
CA GLY A 575 -21.53 23.34 11.06
C GLY A 575 -20.56 23.31 12.23
N SER A 576 -19.28 23.09 11.95
CA SER A 576 -18.21 23.09 12.98
C SER A 576 -18.07 24.45 13.67
N LEU A 577 -18.12 25.55 12.91
CA LEU A 577 -18.07 26.89 13.50
C LEU A 577 -19.27 27.19 14.42
N VAL A 578 -20.49 26.82 14.00
CA VAL A 578 -21.68 26.97 14.83
C VAL A 578 -21.59 26.09 16.08
N GLN A 579 -21.09 24.85 15.96
CA GLN A 579 -20.89 23.95 17.08
C GLN A 579 -19.89 24.53 18.10
N ILE A 580 -18.74 25.03 17.62
CA ILE A 580 -17.73 25.68 18.48
C ILE A 580 -18.32 26.91 19.17
N ALA A 581 -19.02 27.76 18.44
CA ALA A 581 -19.68 28.94 19.02
C ALA A 581 -20.73 28.57 20.09
N ALA A 582 -21.54 27.55 19.79
CA ALA A 582 -22.52 27.04 20.77
C ALA A 582 -21.83 26.49 22.02
N LEU A 583 -20.74 25.73 21.87
CA LEU A 583 -19.96 25.21 22.99
C LEU A 583 -19.33 26.32 23.85
N ILE A 584 -18.77 27.36 23.22
CA ILE A 584 -18.21 28.53 23.92
C ILE A 584 -19.30 29.23 24.74
N VAL A 585 -20.48 29.46 24.16
CA VAL A 585 -21.63 30.11 24.86
C VAL A 585 -22.08 29.26 26.02
N VAL A 586 -22.27 27.95 25.81
CA VAL A 586 -22.75 27.06 26.89
C VAL A 586 -21.72 26.95 28.00
N ARG A 587 -20.42 26.81 27.66
CA ARG A 587 -19.35 26.74 28.64
C ARG A 587 -19.22 28.04 29.47
N GLY A 588 -19.50 29.20 28.85
CA GLY A 588 -19.41 30.51 29.51
C GLY A 588 -20.65 30.88 30.31
N ALA A 589 -21.86 30.61 29.80
CA ALA A 589 -23.12 31.07 30.38
C ALA A 589 -23.90 29.98 31.12
N PHE A 590 -23.74 28.70 30.74
CA PHE A 590 -24.54 27.58 31.25
C PHE A 590 -23.67 26.31 31.43
N PRO A 591 -22.57 26.35 32.22
CA PRO A 591 -21.63 25.22 32.32
C PRO A 591 -22.30 23.95 32.87
N GLU A 592 -23.36 24.08 33.66
CA GLU A 592 -24.12 22.94 34.20
C GLU A 592 -24.77 22.08 33.12
N LEU A 593 -25.06 22.63 31.93
CA LEU A 593 -25.61 21.86 30.82
C LEU A 593 -24.60 20.85 30.28
N LEU A 594 -23.30 21.07 30.43
CA LEU A 594 -22.26 20.14 29.99
C LEU A 594 -22.18 18.89 30.88
N ALA A 595 -22.75 18.91 32.07
CA ALA A 595 -22.90 17.72 32.92
C ALA A 595 -24.03 16.81 32.46
N SER A 596 -24.95 17.31 31.60
CA SER A 596 -26.06 16.53 31.08
C SER A 596 -25.66 15.85 29.77
N GLU A 597 -25.64 14.52 29.73
CA GLU A 597 -25.36 13.74 28.53
C GLU A 597 -26.26 14.15 27.36
N SER A 598 -27.58 14.31 27.60
CA SER A 598 -28.52 14.73 26.57
C SER A 598 -28.19 16.10 25.97
N ALA A 599 -27.72 17.05 26.78
CA ALA A 599 -27.34 18.38 26.32
C ALA A 599 -26.07 18.33 25.47
N VAL A 600 -25.07 17.50 25.80
CA VAL A 600 -23.86 17.29 25.01
C VAL A 600 -24.21 16.68 23.67
N TRP A 601 -25.08 15.66 23.62
CA TRP A 601 -25.56 15.07 22.36
C TRP A 601 -26.28 16.12 21.49
N LEU A 602 -27.12 16.93 22.08
CA LEU A 602 -27.84 17.98 21.36
C LEU A 602 -26.87 19.03 20.81
N LEU A 603 -25.90 19.48 21.59
CA LEU A 603 -24.87 20.43 21.16
C LEU A 603 -23.99 19.86 20.02
N THR A 604 -23.77 18.56 20.01
CA THR A 604 -23.00 17.90 18.98
C THR A 604 -23.74 17.83 17.65
N PHE A 605 -25.02 17.44 17.67
CA PHE A 605 -25.76 17.13 16.45
C PHE A 605 -26.68 18.25 15.95
N ALA A 606 -27.26 19.08 16.83
CA ALA A 606 -28.19 20.11 16.43
C ALA A 606 -27.60 21.18 15.51
N PRO A 607 -26.37 21.71 15.71
CA PRO A 607 -25.76 22.67 14.79
C PRO A 607 -25.62 22.10 13.38
N LEU A 608 -25.21 20.86 13.26
CA LEU A 608 -25.05 20.18 11.98
C LEU A 608 -26.40 19.93 11.30
N TYR A 609 -27.38 19.36 12.02
CA TYR A 609 -28.61 18.87 11.40
C TYR A 609 -29.65 19.96 11.22
N LEU A 610 -29.76 20.94 12.13
CA LEU A 610 -30.76 21.97 12.08
C LEU A 610 -30.32 23.25 11.35
N ILE A 611 -29.00 23.48 11.22
CA ILE A 611 -28.46 24.69 10.63
C ILE A 611 -27.66 24.36 9.37
N ALA A 612 -26.61 23.55 9.50
CA ALA A 612 -25.66 23.35 8.42
C ALA A 612 -26.21 22.53 7.25
N VAL A 613 -26.96 21.45 7.50
CA VAL A 613 -27.60 20.64 6.46
C VAL A 613 -28.67 21.43 5.70
N PRO A 614 -29.59 22.16 6.35
CA PRO A 614 -30.51 23.06 5.64
C PRO A 614 -29.81 24.12 4.81
N ALA A 615 -28.75 24.76 5.32
CA ALA A 615 -27.94 25.71 4.57
C ALA A 615 -27.31 25.08 3.31
N CYS A 616 -26.76 23.89 3.42
CA CYS A 616 -26.26 23.10 2.30
C CYS A 616 -27.37 22.86 1.26
N CYS A 617 -28.53 22.41 1.71
CA CYS A 617 -29.68 22.16 0.85
C CYS A 617 -30.15 23.43 0.10
N LEU A 618 -30.09 24.60 0.71
CA LEU A 618 -30.41 25.88 0.07
C LEU A 618 -29.42 26.21 -1.06
N VAL A 619 -28.12 25.96 -0.86
CA VAL A 619 -27.12 26.14 -1.90
C VAL A 619 -27.32 25.13 -3.04
N LEU A 620 -27.59 23.87 -2.70
CA LEU A 620 -27.84 22.80 -3.69
C LEU A 620 -29.15 23.03 -4.48
N LYS A 621 -30.16 23.65 -3.89
CA LYS A 621 -31.45 23.94 -4.55
C LYS A 621 -31.32 24.78 -5.84
N LYS A 622 -30.19 25.51 -5.97
CA LYS A 622 -29.88 26.29 -7.18
C LYS A 622 -29.39 25.42 -8.36
N LEU A 623 -29.20 24.12 -8.18
CA LEU A 623 -28.80 23.17 -9.21
C LEU A 623 -30.06 22.41 -9.71
N PRO A 624 -30.17 22.12 -11.04
CA PRO A 624 -31.27 21.34 -11.57
C PRO A 624 -31.18 19.89 -11.01
N ALA A 625 -32.33 19.35 -10.64
CA ALA A 625 -32.42 17.97 -10.14
C ALA A 625 -33.13 17.07 -11.13
N VAL A 626 -32.65 15.86 -11.32
CA VAL A 626 -33.32 14.82 -12.13
C VAL A 626 -34.46 14.23 -11.30
N ARG A 627 -35.64 14.17 -11.84
CA ARG A 627 -36.78 13.47 -11.25
C ARG A 627 -36.60 11.97 -11.52
N ARG A 628 -36.38 11.16 -10.49
CA ARG A 628 -36.17 9.71 -10.64
C ARG A 628 -37.48 8.96 -10.57
N GLU A 629 -37.62 7.98 -11.47
CA GLU A 629 -38.71 7.01 -11.40
C GLU A 629 -38.45 6.05 -10.22
N SER A 630 -39.53 5.63 -9.58
CA SER A 630 -39.49 4.76 -8.41
C SER A 630 -39.65 3.30 -8.84
N HIS A 631 -38.58 2.52 -8.70
CA HIS A 631 -38.59 1.09 -8.97
C HIS A 631 -38.49 0.27 -7.67
N PRO A 632 -39.62 -0.30 -7.19
CA PRO A 632 -39.60 -1.06 -5.93
C PRO A 632 -38.82 -2.36 -6.08
N TRP A 633 -37.96 -2.62 -5.08
CA TRP A 633 -37.31 -3.92 -4.95
C TRP A 633 -38.01 -4.78 -3.91
N PRO A 634 -38.11 -6.08 -4.12
CA PRO A 634 -38.58 -7.01 -3.08
C PRO A 634 -37.57 -7.08 -1.93
N VAL A 635 -38.09 -7.31 -0.71
CA VAL A 635 -37.28 -7.28 0.53
C VAL A 635 -36.07 -8.24 0.47
N TRP A 636 -36.26 -9.45 -0.08
CA TRP A 636 -35.17 -10.42 -0.22
C TRP A 636 -33.99 -9.91 -1.05
N ARG A 637 -34.23 -9.00 -2.03
CA ARG A 637 -33.18 -8.37 -2.83
C ARG A 637 -32.37 -7.39 -1.99
N LEU A 638 -33.02 -6.70 -1.05
CA LEU A 638 -32.35 -5.83 -0.08
C LEU A 638 -31.53 -6.64 0.92
N LEU A 639 -32.10 -7.74 1.45
CA LEU A 639 -31.40 -8.63 2.36
C LEU A 639 -30.13 -9.23 1.77
N ARG A 640 -30.10 -9.52 0.46
CA ARG A 640 -28.89 -9.95 -0.24
C ARG A 640 -27.77 -8.92 -0.26
N LEU A 641 -28.06 -7.64 -0.04
CA LEU A 641 -27.04 -6.60 0.01
C LEU A 641 -26.42 -6.45 1.41
N ILE A 642 -27.03 -6.98 2.45
CA ILE A 642 -26.50 -6.90 3.82
C ILE A 642 -25.09 -7.51 3.91
N PRO A 643 -24.82 -8.72 3.40
CA PRO A 643 -23.47 -9.27 3.42
C PRO A 643 -22.45 -8.39 2.69
N ILE A 644 -22.82 -7.80 1.55
CA ILE A 644 -21.95 -6.87 0.82
C ILE A 644 -21.68 -5.62 1.68
N ALA A 645 -22.69 -5.08 2.34
CA ALA A 645 -22.54 -3.90 3.22
C ALA A 645 -21.64 -4.22 4.43
N VAL A 646 -21.81 -5.39 5.07
CA VAL A 646 -20.96 -5.86 6.16
C VAL A 646 -19.51 -6.01 5.70
N PHE A 647 -19.27 -6.63 4.54
CA PHE A 647 -17.91 -6.72 3.98
C PHE A 647 -17.29 -5.34 3.75
N LEU A 648 -18.01 -4.42 3.09
CA LEU A 648 -17.52 -3.08 2.78
C LEU A 648 -17.23 -2.25 4.03
N MET A 649 -18.07 -2.40 5.06
CA MET A 649 -17.87 -1.76 6.37
C MET A 649 -16.56 -2.25 7.02
N TYR A 650 -16.36 -3.56 7.15
CA TYR A 650 -15.17 -4.09 7.82
C TYR A 650 -13.89 -3.89 6.99
N ALA A 651 -13.95 -4.04 5.68
CA ALA A 651 -12.81 -3.72 4.80
C ALA A 651 -12.38 -2.26 4.96
N GLY A 652 -13.35 -1.34 5.01
CA GLY A 652 -13.08 0.07 5.23
C GLY A 652 -12.55 0.38 6.63
N ASN A 653 -13.11 -0.23 7.68
CA ASN A 653 -12.63 -0.07 9.05
C ASN A 653 -11.19 -0.56 9.21
N ILE A 654 -10.84 -1.72 8.68
CA ILE A 654 -9.47 -2.25 8.73
C ILE A 654 -8.50 -1.29 8.01
N MET A 655 -8.88 -0.76 6.84
CA MET A 655 -8.07 0.23 6.14
C MET A 655 -7.86 1.50 6.98
N GLY A 656 -8.93 2.00 7.60
CA GLY A 656 -8.88 3.17 8.47
C GLY A 656 -7.99 2.94 9.69
N SER A 657 -8.18 1.83 10.39
CA SER A 657 -7.40 1.46 11.58
C SER A 657 -5.93 1.22 11.26
N LEU A 658 -5.60 0.55 10.15
CA LEU A 658 -4.22 0.38 9.71
C LEU A 658 -3.55 1.73 9.42
N LEU A 659 -4.28 2.66 8.77
CA LEU A 659 -3.73 3.98 8.49
C LEU A 659 -3.55 4.79 9.78
N GLN A 660 -4.50 4.72 10.73
CA GLN A 660 -4.36 5.35 12.05
C GLN A 660 -3.18 4.78 12.83
N MET A 661 -3.02 3.45 12.84
CA MET A 661 -1.88 2.79 13.49
C MET A 661 -0.54 3.24 12.87
N LEU A 662 -0.48 3.38 11.53
CA LEU A 662 0.71 3.89 10.83
C LEU A 662 1.02 5.36 11.13
N LEU A 663 -0.01 6.14 11.50
CA LEU A 663 0.11 7.57 11.83
C LEU A 663 0.26 7.83 13.33
N GLY A 664 0.27 6.79 14.16
CA GLY A 664 0.40 6.91 15.62
C GLY A 664 -0.81 7.59 16.31
N SER A 665 -1.98 7.68 15.63
CA SER A 665 -3.13 8.42 16.18
C SER A 665 -4.05 7.53 17.01
N VAL A 666 -4.62 8.08 18.06
CA VAL A 666 -5.64 7.42 18.91
C VAL A 666 -7.02 7.55 18.25
N ASP A 667 -7.84 6.50 18.34
CA ASP A 667 -9.18 6.51 17.74
C ASP A 667 -10.13 7.44 18.52
N PRO A 668 -10.62 8.55 17.92
CA PRO A 668 -11.52 9.47 18.60
C PRO A 668 -12.90 8.84 18.91
N ILE A 669 -13.23 7.68 18.31
CA ILE A 669 -14.51 6.98 18.57
C ILE A 669 -14.56 6.43 20.01
N LYS A 670 -13.41 6.16 20.64
CA LYS A 670 -13.39 5.69 22.04
C LYS A 670 -14.08 6.65 23.00
N SER A 671 -14.05 7.95 22.73
CA SER A 671 -14.72 8.95 23.59
C SER A 671 -16.26 8.92 23.51
N TYR A 672 -16.82 8.51 22.35
CA TYR A 672 -18.27 8.36 22.19
C TYR A 672 -18.81 6.98 22.65
N ALA A 673 -17.92 5.99 22.80
CA ALA A 673 -18.30 4.69 23.36
C ALA A 673 -18.60 4.75 24.87
N VAL A 674 -18.10 5.77 25.55
CA VAL A 674 -18.25 5.95 27.02
C VAL A 674 -19.62 6.55 27.41
N ALA A 675 -20.46 7.00 26.46
CA ALA A 675 -21.81 7.48 26.78
C ALA A 675 -22.67 6.30 27.29
N ASP A 676 -23.24 6.43 28.50
CA ASP A 676 -24.00 5.34 29.16
C ASP A 676 -25.39 5.12 28.55
N SER A 677 -25.97 6.13 27.92
CA SER A 677 -27.34 6.09 27.43
C SER A 677 -27.52 5.38 26.07
N VAL A 678 -27.93 4.15 26.11
CA VAL A 678 -28.24 3.33 24.90
C VAL A 678 -29.32 3.96 24.02
N TRP A 679 -30.29 4.65 24.60
CA TRP A 679 -31.37 5.28 23.82
C TRP A 679 -30.89 6.50 23.03
N LEU A 680 -29.96 7.30 23.55
CA LEU A 680 -29.35 8.41 22.82
C LEU A 680 -28.49 7.92 21.67
N LYS A 681 -27.67 6.89 21.89
CA LYS A 681 -26.90 6.22 20.82
C LYS A 681 -27.85 5.71 19.72
N THR A 682 -28.93 5.07 20.11
CA THR A 682 -29.91 4.55 19.14
C THR A 682 -30.58 5.68 18.35
N LEU A 683 -31.02 6.73 19.02
CA LEU A 683 -31.70 7.85 18.39
C LEU A 683 -30.76 8.62 17.44
N PHE A 684 -29.60 9.05 17.90
CA PHE A 684 -28.71 9.94 17.12
C PHE A 684 -27.87 9.17 16.11
N LEU A 685 -27.20 8.08 16.51
CA LEU A 685 -26.26 7.36 15.62
C LEU A 685 -26.93 6.32 14.74
N ALA A 686 -27.89 5.56 15.28
CA ALA A 686 -28.47 4.47 14.52
C ALA A 686 -29.64 4.91 13.63
N VAL A 687 -30.40 5.95 13.99
CA VAL A 687 -31.61 6.34 13.25
C VAL A 687 -31.50 7.72 12.61
N LEU A 688 -31.24 8.77 13.38
CA LEU A 688 -31.32 10.15 12.90
C LEU A 688 -30.20 10.48 11.91
N ALA A 689 -28.94 10.11 12.22
CA ALA A 689 -27.81 10.32 11.35
C ALA A 689 -28.02 9.64 9.98
N PRO A 690 -28.32 8.34 9.87
CA PRO A 690 -28.62 7.69 8.60
C PRO A 690 -29.73 8.38 7.79
N CYS A 691 -30.80 8.83 8.43
CA CYS A 691 -31.91 9.48 7.73
C CYS A 691 -31.45 10.79 7.06
N ILE A 692 -30.74 11.62 7.79
CA ILE A 692 -30.27 12.94 7.33
C ILE A 692 -29.16 12.78 6.29
N GLU A 693 -28.22 11.88 6.52
CA GLU A 693 -27.09 11.64 5.63
C GLU A 693 -27.54 11.05 4.29
N GLU A 694 -28.44 10.07 4.30
CA GLU A 694 -29.00 9.52 3.05
C GLU A 694 -29.80 10.58 2.29
N PHE A 695 -30.56 11.45 2.97
CA PHE A 695 -31.23 12.57 2.35
C PHE A 695 -30.23 13.55 1.72
N LEU A 696 -29.16 13.90 2.39
CA LEU A 696 -28.16 14.86 1.89
C LEU A 696 -27.36 14.27 0.72
N PHE A 697 -26.75 13.10 0.93
CA PHE A 697 -25.80 12.54 -0.03
C PHE A 697 -26.49 11.83 -1.22
N ARG A 698 -27.67 11.23 -1.02
CA ARG A 698 -28.36 10.52 -2.10
C ARG A 698 -29.36 11.45 -2.79
N ARG A 699 -30.40 11.89 -2.10
CA ARG A 699 -31.46 12.68 -2.75
C ARG A 699 -30.99 14.08 -3.12
N SER A 700 -30.26 14.77 -2.23
CA SER A 700 -29.89 16.16 -2.50
C SER A 700 -28.68 16.27 -3.43
N LEU A 701 -27.71 15.35 -3.38
CA LEU A 701 -26.48 15.45 -4.18
C LEU A 701 -26.55 14.62 -5.46
N ILE A 702 -26.90 13.33 -5.40
CA ILE A 702 -26.92 12.45 -6.59
C ILE A 702 -27.94 12.93 -7.62
N ASP A 703 -29.15 13.34 -7.21
CA ASP A 703 -30.18 13.79 -8.17
C ASP A 703 -29.73 15.01 -8.98
N ARG A 704 -28.80 15.80 -8.45
CA ARG A 704 -28.29 17.00 -9.13
C ARG A 704 -27.05 16.73 -9.99
N LEU A 705 -26.24 15.77 -9.61
CA LEU A 705 -25.00 15.47 -10.32
C LEU A 705 -25.13 14.36 -11.36
N SER A 706 -26.13 13.50 -11.24
CA SER A 706 -26.36 12.37 -12.15
C SER A 706 -26.66 12.76 -13.59
N VAL A 707 -27.07 14.01 -13.84
CA VAL A 707 -27.20 14.58 -15.17
C VAL A 707 -25.91 14.43 -15.99
N TYR A 708 -24.78 14.60 -15.34
CA TYR A 708 -23.44 14.58 -15.94
C TYR A 708 -22.75 13.21 -15.92
N GLY A 709 -23.39 12.20 -15.38
CA GLY A 709 -22.95 10.82 -15.33
C GLY A 709 -23.35 10.14 -14.02
N GLU A 710 -24.07 9.02 -14.11
CA GLU A 710 -24.57 8.31 -12.93
C GLU A 710 -23.43 7.75 -12.08
N ALA A 711 -22.49 7.02 -12.71
CA ALA A 711 -21.35 6.48 -11.98
C ALA A 711 -20.49 7.57 -11.34
N LEU A 712 -20.28 8.71 -12.05
CA LEU A 712 -19.54 9.85 -11.53
C LEU A 712 -20.24 10.45 -10.31
N SER A 713 -21.58 10.59 -10.35
CA SER A 713 -22.35 11.13 -9.22
C SER A 713 -22.28 10.24 -7.98
N VAL A 714 -22.29 8.91 -8.16
CA VAL A 714 -22.12 7.96 -7.05
C VAL A 714 -20.73 8.09 -6.42
N VAL A 715 -19.68 8.14 -7.25
CA VAL A 715 -18.29 8.28 -6.74
C VAL A 715 -18.11 9.61 -6.01
N VAL A 716 -18.62 10.70 -6.55
CA VAL A 716 -18.56 12.03 -5.89
C VAL A 716 -19.33 12.04 -4.58
N SER A 717 -20.55 11.46 -4.57
CA SER A 717 -21.37 11.36 -3.35
C SER A 717 -20.71 10.48 -2.29
N ALA A 718 -20.13 9.36 -2.69
CA ALA A 718 -19.44 8.45 -1.77
C ALA A 718 -18.17 9.09 -1.18
N LEU A 719 -17.36 9.76 -2.02
CA LEU A 719 -16.17 10.47 -1.56
C LEU A 719 -16.53 11.62 -0.60
N ALA A 720 -17.58 12.38 -0.96
CA ALA A 720 -18.09 13.44 -0.11
C ALA A 720 -18.56 12.89 1.24
N PHE A 721 -19.26 11.78 1.23
CA PHE A 721 -19.75 11.11 2.44
C PHE A 721 -18.61 10.65 3.34
N GLY A 722 -17.58 10.01 2.78
CA GLY A 722 -16.39 9.63 3.54
C GLY A 722 -15.65 10.83 4.14
N LEU A 723 -15.36 11.86 3.33
CA LEU A 723 -14.65 13.07 3.76
C LEU A 723 -15.43 13.89 4.79
N PHE A 724 -16.76 13.83 4.76
CA PHE A 724 -17.63 14.56 5.67
C PHE A 724 -17.52 14.10 7.13
N HIS A 725 -17.06 12.87 7.38
CA HIS A 725 -16.85 12.35 8.73
C HIS A 725 -15.65 12.99 9.44
N GLY A 726 -14.71 13.60 8.71
CA GLY A 726 -13.59 14.35 9.27
C GLY A 726 -12.58 13.52 10.07
N ASN A 727 -12.61 12.20 9.98
CA ASN A 727 -11.64 11.30 10.61
C ASN A 727 -11.27 10.12 9.70
N LEU A 728 -10.11 9.53 9.94
CA LEU A 728 -9.56 8.46 9.07
C LEU A 728 -10.21 7.11 9.34
N SER A 729 -10.62 6.83 10.57
CA SER A 729 -11.27 5.57 10.93
C SER A 729 -12.57 5.37 10.16
N GLN A 730 -13.35 6.45 10.00
CA GLN A 730 -14.64 6.41 9.32
C GLN A 730 -14.56 6.62 7.81
N PHE A 731 -13.53 7.29 7.30
CA PHE A 731 -13.44 7.67 5.89
C PHE A 731 -13.63 6.50 4.93
N PHE A 732 -12.89 5.42 5.11
CA PHE A 732 -12.89 4.32 4.13
C PHE A 732 -14.19 3.53 4.15
N TYR A 733 -14.72 3.18 5.33
CA TYR A 733 -15.96 2.43 5.37
C TYR A 733 -17.15 3.27 4.90
N ALA A 734 -17.20 4.55 5.26
CA ALA A 734 -18.23 5.46 4.78
C ALA A 734 -18.15 5.63 3.25
N PHE A 735 -16.95 5.75 2.68
CA PHE A 735 -16.76 5.80 1.24
C PHE A 735 -17.28 4.53 0.56
N PHE A 736 -16.91 3.35 1.04
CA PHE A 736 -17.32 2.08 0.42
C PHE A 736 -18.82 1.84 0.55
N LEU A 737 -19.39 2.07 1.73
CA LEU A 737 -20.85 2.03 1.92
C LEU A 737 -21.55 3.08 1.08
N GLY A 738 -20.94 4.26 0.93
CA GLY A 738 -21.41 5.33 0.08
C GLY A 738 -21.57 4.92 -1.38
N LEU A 739 -20.66 4.13 -1.91
CA LEU A 739 -20.77 3.54 -3.25
C LEU A 739 -21.96 2.60 -3.37
N LEU A 740 -22.13 1.70 -2.38
CA LEU A 740 -23.25 0.75 -2.35
C LEU A 740 -24.60 1.45 -2.23
N PHE A 741 -24.74 2.38 -1.30
CA PHE A 741 -25.99 3.11 -1.08
C PHE A 741 -26.33 4.01 -2.29
N GLY A 742 -25.32 4.65 -2.89
CA GLY A 742 -25.49 5.40 -4.13
C GLY A 742 -26.00 4.53 -5.26
N TYR A 743 -25.47 3.33 -5.43
CA TYR A 743 -25.95 2.35 -6.41
C TYR A 743 -27.40 1.93 -6.14
N VAL A 744 -27.73 1.58 -4.88
CA VAL A 744 -29.10 1.19 -4.50
C VAL A 744 -30.09 2.34 -4.77
N TYR A 745 -29.72 3.58 -4.44
CA TYR A 745 -30.53 4.75 -4.69
C TYR A 745 -30.76 5.00 -6.17
N LEU A 746 -29.71 4.92 -6.99
CA LEU A 746 -29.84 5.08 -8.45
C LEU A 746 -30.78 4.05 -9.07
N ARG A 747 -30.75 2.81 -8.59
CA ARG A 747 -31.55 1.71 -9.12
C ARG A 747 -33.01 1.70 -8.67
N THR A 748 -33.27 2.28 -7.50
CA THR A 748 -34.62 2.21 -6.90
C THR A 748 -35.36 3.53 -6.89
N GLY A 749 -34.65 4.65 -6.90
CA GLY A 749 -35.21 5.99 -6.68
C GLY A 749 -35.81 6.17 -5.27
N ARG A 750 -35.55 5.27 -4.32
CA ARG A 750 -36.18 5.23 -2.99
C ARG A 750 -35.18 5.29 -1.85
N LEU A 751 -35.19 6.37 -1.09
CA LEU A 751 -34.36 6.56 0.09
C LEU A 751 -34.57 5.50 1.19
N ARG A 752 -35.80 5.00 1.37
CA ARG A 752 -36.11 4.02 2.41
C ARG A 752 -35.22 2.78 2.39
N TYR A 753 -34.74 2.36 1.22
CA TYR A 753 -33.88 1.19 1.10
C TYR A 753 -32.45 1.48 1.57
N THR A 754 -31.92 2.63 1.23
CA THR A 754 -30.60 3.05 1.68
C THR A 754 -30.60 3.41 3.17
N ILE A 755 -31.65 4.07 3.64
CA ILE A 755 -31.84 4.32 5.08
C ILE A 755 -31.91 3.01 5.86
N ALA A 756 -32.69 2.02 5.41
CA ALA A 756 -32.82 0.74 6.10
C ALA A 756 -31.49 -0.02 6.18
N LEU A 757 -30.71 -0.03 5.09
CA LEU A 757 -29.37 -0.62 5.08
C LEU A 757 -28.43 0.13 6.02
N HIS A 758 -28.44 1.45 5.99
CA HIS A 758 -27.57 2.29 6.80
C HIS A 758 -27.89 2.17 8.30
N VAL A 759 -29.17 2.24 8.67
CA VAL A 759 -29.65 1.97 10.04
C VAL A 759 -29.19 0.59 10.53
N GLY A 760 -29.34 -0.47 9.68
CA GLY A 760 -28.89 -1.81 10.01
C GLY A 760 -27.40 -1.88 10.30
N ILE A 761 -26.57 -1.29 9.44
CA ILE A 761 -25.12 -1.27 9.60
C ILE A 761 -24.68 -0.49 10.83
N ASN A 762 -25.26 0.70 11.06
CA ASN A 762 -24.94 1.50 12.26
C ASN A 762 -25.39 0.79 13.54
N SER A 763 -26.53 0.10 13.54
CA SER A 763 -26.97 -0.69 14.68
C SER A 763 -26.03 -1.84 15.02
N LEU A 764 -25.51 -2.55 14.01
CA LEU A 764 -24.52 -3.61 14.20
C LEU A 764 -23.20 -3.05 14.77
N GLY A 765 -22.68 -1.97 14.21
CA GLY A 765 -21.39 -1.40 14.59
C GLY A 765 -21.41 -0.60 15.89
N SER A 766 -22.49 0.18 16.14
CA SER A 766 -22.52 1.14 17.28
C SER A 766 -23.32 0.64 18.49
N LEU A 767 -24.17 -0.36 18.33
CA LEU A 767 -25.02 -0.87 19.43
C LEU A 767 -24.67 -2.33 19.78
N VAL A 768 -24.79 -3.26 18.83
CA VAL A 768 -24.67 -4.71 19.13
C VAL A 768 -23.22 -5.08 19.45
N GLY A 769 -22.28 -4.68 18.61
CA GLY A 769 -20.85 -5.01 18.79
C GLY A 769 -20.30 -4.51 20.12
N PRO A 770 -20.39 -3.19 20.44
CA PRO A 770 -19.93 -2.64 21.70
C PRO A 770 -20.61 -3.27 22.92
N ALA A 771 -21.95 -3.49 22.88
CA ALA A 771 -22.68 -4.08 24.01
C ALA A 771 -22.26 -5.53 24.32
N LEU A 772 -21.87 -6.31 23.32
CA LEU A 772 -21.32 -7.64 23.52
C LEU A 772 -19.88 -7.59 24.01
N LEU A 773 -19.07 -6.70 23.45
CA LEU A 773 -17.65 -6.55 23.81
C LEU A 773 -17.48 -6.08 25.25
N GLU A 774 -18.30 -5.13 25.71
CA GLU A 774 -18.28 -4.60 27.09
C GLU A 774 -18.55 -5.67 28.13
N ARG A 775 -19.39 -6.67 27.80
CA ARG A 775 -19.72 -7.78 28.69
C ARG A 775 -18.80 -8.99 28.56
N ALA A 776 -18.05 -9.08 27.49
CA ALA A 776 -17.13 -10.18 27.22
C ALA A 776 -15.84 -10.02 28.06
N GLN A 777 -15.45 -11.09 28.74
CA GLN A 777 -14.21 -11.14 29.53
C GLN A 777 -13.09 -11.79 28.68
N LEU A 778 -12.59 -11.05 27.68
CA LEU A 778 -11.57 -11.57 26.75
C LEU A 778 -10.25 -11.96 27.44
N GLU A 779 -9.97 -11.38 28.61
CA GLU A 779 -8.81 -11.70 29.44
C GLU A 779 -8.82 -13.17 29.92
N THR A 780 -10.00 -13.74 30.13
CA THR A 780 -10.16 -15.17 30.50
C THR A 780 -9.65 -16.13 29.42
N LEU A 781 -9.78 -15.73 28.15
CA LEU A 781 -9.25 -16.53 27.02
C LEU A 781 -7.73 -16.57 27.02
N VAL A 782 -7.10 -15.43 27.34
CA VAL A 782 -5.64 -15.30 27.43
C VAL A 782 -5.10 -16.11 28.61
N ALA A 783 -5.86 -16.15 29.72
CA ALA A 783 -5.54 -16.93 30.91
C ALA A 783 -5.81 -18.45 30.77
N GLY A 784 -6.32 -18.92 29.62
CA GLY A 784 -6.65 -20.33 29.41
C GLY A 784 -7.87 -20.83 30.21
N ALA A 785 -8.68 -19.94 30.75
CA ALA A 785 -9.89 -20.27 31.48
C ALA A 785 -11.07 -20.55 30.54
N VAL A 786 -12.07 -21.27 31.02
CA VAL A 786 -13.30 -21.51 30.25
C VAL A 786 -14.04 -20.17 30.03
N PRO A 787 -14.32 -19.77 28.77
CA PRO A 787 -14.97 -18.50 28.48
C PRO A 787 -16.42 -18.50 29.01
N ASP A 788 -16.84 -17.38 29.56
CA ASP A 788 -18.20 -17.14 30.03
C ASP A 788 -19.20 -17.04 28.84
N ALA A 789 -20.50 -17.02 29.14
CA ALA A 789 -21.55 -16.97 28.11
C ALA A 789 -21.51 -15.71 27.24
N TRP A 790 -21.08 -14.55 27.79
CA TRP A 790 -20.97 -13.32 27.03
C TRP A 790 -19.77 -13.30 26.11
N THR A 791 -18.65 -13.85 26.56
CA THR A 791 -17.46 -14.06 25.72
C THR A 791 -17.76 -15.01 24.55
N LEU A 792 -18.47 -16.12 24.82
CA LEU A 792 -18.93 -17.02 23.75
C LEU A 792 -19.89 -16.32 22.78
N ALA A 793 -20.83 -15.51 23.30
CA ALA A 793 -21.75 -14.73 22.44
C ALA A 793 -21.01 -13.72 21.57
N PHE A 794 -20.00 -13.03 22.10
CA PHE A 794 -19.16 -12.11 21.34
C PHE A 794 -18.34 -12.84 20.25
N LEU A 795 -17.73 -13.97 20.60
CA LEU A 795 -17.00 -14.80 19.62
C LEU A 795 -17.91 -15.35 18.52
N ALA A 796 -19.11 -15.81 18.88
CA ALA A 796 -20.11 -16.26 17.91
C ALA A 796 -20.57 -15.12 16.98
N TYR A 797 -20.77 -13.92 17.54
CA TYR A 797 -21.09 -12.71 16.77
C TYR A 797 -19.95 -12.34 15.82
N ALA A 798 -18.72 -12.32 16.28
CA ALA A 798 -17.53 -12.02 15.45
C ALA A 798 -17.36 -13.05 14.32
N ALA A 799 -17.52 -14.33 14.62
CA ALA A 799 -17.46 -15.41 13.62
C ALA A 799 -18.59 -15.30 12.58
N LEU A 800 -19.81 -14.98 13.01
CA LEU A 800 -20.95 -14.75 12.12
C LEU A 800 -20.70 -13.54 11.20
N LEU A 801 -20.17 -12.46 11.73
CA LEU A 801 -19.85 -11.27 10.94
C LEU A 801 -18.73 -11.56 9.93
N LEU A 802 -17.70 -12.28 10.33
CA LEU A 802 -16.63 -12.70 9.44
C LEU A 802 -17.15 -13.57 8.29
N ALA A 803 -17.95 -14.58 8.60
CA ALA A 803 -18.59 -15.43 7.61
C ALA A 803 -19.49 -14.61 6.67
N THR A 804 -20.26 -13.67 7.21
CA THR A 804 -21.13 -12.76 6.44
C THR A 804 -20.30 -11.85 5.54
N ALA A 805 -19.18 -11.32 6.02
CA ALA A 805 -18.28 -10.48 5.23
C ALA A 805 -17.64 -11.26 4.08
N ILE A 806 -17.17 -12.48 4.32
CA ILE A 806 -16.62 -13.36 3.27
C ILE A 806 -17.68 -13.64 2.20
N PHE A 807 -18.90 -13.98 2.62
CA PHE A 807 -20.02 -14.21 1.69
C PHE A 807 -20.37 -12.92 0.92
N GLY A 808 -20.33 -11.76 1.56
CA GLY A 808 -20.51 -10.44 0.95
C GLY A 808 -19.48 -10.11 -0.11
N LEU A 809 -18.22 -10.43 0.15
CA LEU A 809 -17.14 -10.30 -0.82
C LEU A 809 -17.40 -11.12 -2.08
N VAL A 810 -17.75 -12.40 -1.91
CA VAL A 810 -18.10 -13.29 -3.02
C VAL A 810 -19.26 -12.73 -3.83
N GLN A 811 -20.32 -12.27 -3.16
CA GLN A 811 -21.48 -11.67 -3.83
C GLN A 811 -21.13 -10.36 -4.56
N LEU A 812 -20.31 -9.51 -3.95
CA LEU A 812 -19.84 -8.26 -4.60
C LEU A 812 -19.10 -8.56 -5.89
N CYS A 813 -18.22 -9.54 -5.88
CA CYS A 813 -17.44 -9.92 -7.05
C CYS A 813 -18.32 -10.50 -8.16
N ILE A 814 -19.31 -11.33 -7.82
CA ILE A 814 -20.30 -11.81 -8.78
C ILE A 814 -21.11 -10.65 -9.36
N ALA A 815 -21.53 -9.69 -8.51
CA ALA A 815 -22.30 -8.53 -8.93
C ALA A 815 -21.49 -7.59 -9.85
N MET A 816 -20.19 -7.41 -9.61
CA MET A 816 -19.30 -6.59 -10.44
C MET A 816 -19.11 -7.17 -11.85
N HIS A 817 -19.34 -8.44 -12.06
CA HIS A 817 -19.33 -9.07 -13.38
C HIS A 817 -20.57 -8.74 -14.23
N GLY A 818 -21.65 -8.30 -13.59
CA GLY A 818 -22.86 -7.83 -14.24
C GLY A 818 -22.77 -6.38 -14.72
N ARG A 819 -23.58 -6.00 -15.72
CA ARG A 819 -23.63 -4.62 -16.22
C ARG A 819 -24.28 -3.69 -15.19
N VAL A 820 -23.57 -2.67 -14.75
CA VAL A 820 -24.01 -1.66 -13.77
C VAL A 820 -24.30 -0.31 -14.44
N TYR A 821 -24.25 -0.19 -15.77
CA TYR A 821 -24.31 1.08 -16.47
C TYR A 821 -25.71 1.46 -16.95
N ILE A 822 -26.14 2.70 -16.65
CA ILE A 822 -27.21 3.45 -17.32
C ILE A 822 -26.55 4.74 -17.83
N SER A 823 -26.81 5.11 -19.09
CA SER A 823 -26.28 6.34 -19.68
C SER A 823 -27.06 7.56 -19.17
N ALA A 824 -26.33 8.60 -18.78
CA ALA A 824 -26.91 9.88 -18.38
C ALA A 824 -27.15 10.79 -19.61
N PRO A 825 -28.15 11.71 -19.55
CA PRO A 825 -28.46 12.60 -20.67
C PRO A 825 -27.30 13.46 -21.17
N LEU A 826 -26.44 13.91 -20.27
CA LEU A 826 -25.25 14.75 -20.55
C LEU A 826 -23.97 14.09 -20.05
N GLU A 827 -23.81 12.80 -20.27
CA GLU A 827 -22.67 12.05 -19.75
C GLU A 827 -21.34 12.62 -20.24
N LEU A 828 -20.46 13.01 -19.29
CA LEU A 828 -19.16 13.60 -19.60
C LEU A 828 -18.21 12.60 -20.25
N PRO A 829 -17.38 13.03 -21.24
CA PRO A 829 -16.32 12.21 -21.80
C PRO A 829 -15.37 11.70 -20.71
N ARG A 830 -14.92 10.46 -20.80
CA ARG A 830 -14.10 9.82 -19.77
C ARG A 830 -12.89 10.65 -19.33
N GLU A 831 -12.21 11.28 -20.30
CA GLU A 831 -11.02 12.11 -20.04
C GLU A 831 -11.33 13.41 -19.28
N LYS A 832 -12.56 13.91 -19.35
CA LYS A 832 -12.99 15.17 -18.73
C LYS A 832 -13.70 14.97 -17.39
N ARG A 833 -14.12 13.76 -17.03
CA ARG A 833 -14.88 13.47 -15.79
C ARG A 833 -14.16 13.93 -14.54
N LEU A 834 -12.93 13.47 -14.34
CA LEU A 834 -12.15 13.78 -13.14
C LEU A 834 -11.77 15.28 -13.07
N PRO A 835 -11.21 15.90 -14.13
CA PRO A 835 -10.91 17.33 -14.10
C PRO A 835 -12.13 18.22 -13.86
N VAL A 836 -13.31 17.84 -14.37
CA VAL A 836 -14.54 18.62 -14.19
C VAL A 836 -15.09 18.44 -12.77
N ALA A 837 -15.16 17.19 -12.27
CA ALA A 837 -15.75 16.90 -10.98
C ALA A 837 -14.91 17.40 -9.81
N PHE A 838 -13.58 17.31 -9.94
CA PHE A 838 -12.65 17.55 -8.82
C PHE A 838 -11.71 18.75 -9.02
N GLY A 839 -11.42 19.16 -10.25
CA GLY A 839 -10.53 20.29 -10.54
C GLY A 839 -11.21 21.66 -10.42
N ASN A 840 -11.84 21.95 -9.27
CA ASN A 840 -12.58 23.18 -9.03
C ASN A 840 -12.40 23.70 -7.60
N VAL A 841 -12.68 25.00 -7.40
CA VAL A 841 -12.47 25.71 -6.13
C VAL A 841 -13.31 25.12 -4.99
N GLY A 842 -14.57 24.73 -5.28
CA GLY A 842 -15.44 24.14 -4.25
C GLY A 842 -14.83 22.87 -3.65
N MET A 843 -14.27 21.98 -4.49
CA MET A 843 -13.59 20.77 -4.04
C MET A 843 -12.36 21.10 -3.19
N LEU A 844 -11.55 22.09 -3.62
CA LEU A 844 -10.36 22.49 -2.86
C LEU A 844 -10.74 22.95 -1.44
N LEU A 845 -11.74 23.81 -1.32
CA LEU A 845 -12.20 24.31 -0.02
C LEU A 845 -12.77 23.19 0.86
N PHE A 846 -13.59 22.32 0.29
CA PHE A 846 -14.14 21.18 1.04
C PHE A 846 -13.05 20.21 1.50
N LEU A 847 -12.08 19.92 0.64
CA LEU A 847 -10.96 19.06 0.97
C LEU A 847 -10.09 19.66 2.10
N LEU A 848 -9.80 20.95 2.04
CA LEU A 848 -9.04 21.64 3.09
C LEU A 848 -9.77 21.63 4.44
N ALA A 849 -11.09 21.84 4.45
CA ALA A 849 -11.88 21.75 5.67
C ALA A 849 -11.91 20.33 6.24
N SER A 850 -12.09 19.31 5.39
CA SER A 850 -12.07 17.91 5.80
C SER A 850 -10.70 17.51 6.36
N LEU A 851 -9.61 17.94 5.72
CA LEU A 851 -8.24 17.67 6.18
C LEU A 851 -7.96 18.39 7.51
N ALA A 852 -8.43 19.62 7.70
CA ALA A 852 -8.28 20.32 8.96
C ALA A 852 -8.94 19.56 10.12
N LEU A 853 -10.13 18.98 9.89
CA LEU A 853 -10.79 18.13 10.89
C LEU A 853 -10.02 16.83 11.13
N VAL A 854 -9.55 16.15 10.07
CA VAL A 854 -8.72 14.96 10.22
C VAL A 854 -7.45 15.25 11.03
N VAL A 855 -6.78 16.37 10.73
CA VAL A 855 -5.58 16.79 11.50
C VAL A 855 -5.95 17.08 12.95
N SER A 856 -7.07 17.76 13.22
CA SER A 856 -7.49 18.02 14.60
C SER A 856 -7.74 16.74 15.40
N THR A 857 -8.26 15.67 14.76
CA THR A 857 -8.47 14.36 15.43
C THR A 857 -7.20 13.53 15.60
N ILE A 858 -6.10 13.90 14.95
CA ILE A 858 -4.80 13.24 15.12
C ILE A 858 -3.97 13.95 16.21
N VAL A 859 -4.12 15.27 16.32
CA VAL A 859 -3.33 16.11 17.27
C VAL A 859 -3.99 16.16 18.68
N THR A 860 -5.31 15.95 18.80
CA THR A 860 -6.01 15.81 20.09
C THR A 860 -6.01 14.39 20.61
#